data_90cb94fb6a21c5287e733d563200a5c4
#
_entry.id   90cb94fb6a21c5287e733d563200a5c4
#
_cell.length_a   1.000
_cell.length_b   1.000
_cell.length_c   1.000
_cell.angle_alpha   90.00
_cell.angle_beta   90.00
_cell.angle_gamma   90.00
#
_symmetry.space_group_name_H-M   'P 1'
#
loop_
_entity.id
_entity.type
_entity.pdbx_description
1 polymer ?
#
loop_
_entity_poly.entity_id
_entity_poly.type
_entity_poly.pdbx_seq_one_letter_code
_entity_poly.pdbx_strand_id
1 'polypeptide(L)'
;MERVVRERMSIQDTNTITPQQLINIRPVIASIKEFFGSSQLSQFMDQTNPLAELTHKRRLSALGPGGLTRERAGMEVRDVHYSHYGRMCPIETPEGPNIGLINSLSSFAKVNRFGFIETPYRRVDPETGKVTPRIDYLTADEEDNYVVAQANAILGEDGSFIDDNIIARFRGENTVVPRNRVDYMDVSPKQVVSAATACIPFLENDDSNRALMGANMQRQAVPLMQPESPIVGTGMEYVSGKDSGAAVICRYPGVVERVEAKNIWVRRYEDVDGQQVKGNLDKYSLLKFVRSNQGTCYNQRPIVSVGDEVVKGEILADGPSMEKGELALGRNVMVGFMTWDGYNYEDAIIMSERLVKDDVYTSIHIEEYESEARDTKLGPEEITRDIPNVGEDALRNLDERGIIRIGAEVKDGDLLVGKVTPKGVTELTAEERLLHAIFGEKAREVRDTSLRVPHGGGGIIHDVKVFNREDGDELPPGVNQLVRVYIVQKRKISEGDKMAGRHGNKGVISKILPEEDMPYLPDGTPIDIMLNPLGVPSRMNIGQVLELHMGMAARYLGIHIASPVFDGAREEDVWETLEEAGMSRDAKTVLYDGRTGEPFDNRVSVGIMYMIKLAHMVDDKLHARSTGPYSLVTQQPLGGKAQFGGQRFGEMEVWALEAYGAAYTLQEILTVKSDDVVGRVKTYEAIVKGDNVPEPGVPESFKVLIKELQSLGMDVKILSGDEEEIEMRDLEDDEETKKADGLALSNDEDAADLAPVDLERDAVTKE
;
A
#
# COMPACT_ATOMS: atom_id res chain seq x y z
N MET A 1 23.32 -18.63 27.91
CA MET A 1 24.34 -19.46 27.25
C MET A 1 25.36 -20.01 28.23
N GLU A 2 26.02 -19.20 29.03
CA GLU A 2 27.02 -19.58 30.03
C GLU A 2 26.53 -20.72 30.98
N ARG A 3 25.32 -20.61 31.52
CA ARG A 3 24.72 -21.63 32.38
C ARG A 3 24.62 -23.00 31.68
N VAL A 4 24.19 -23.03 30.42
CA VAL A 4 24.05 -24.27 29.63
C VAL A 4 25.41 -24.88 29.29
N VAL A 5 26.41 -24.03 28.99
CA VAL A 5 27.79 -24.47 28.74
C VAL A 5 28.38 -25.09 30.03
N ARG A 6 28.21 -24.43 31.18
CA ARG A 6 28.68 -24.93 32.49
C ARG A 6 27.99 -26.26 32.88
N GLU A 7 26.72 -26.37 32.64
CA GLU A 7 25.95 -27.61 32.87
C GLU A 7 26.44 -28.76 31.97
N ARG A 8 26.68 -28.51 30.69
CA ARG A 8 27.22 -29.51 29.77
C ARG A 8 28.66 -29.93 30.13
N MET A 9 29.49 -28.98 30.55
CA MET A 9 30.85 -29.27 31.02
C MET A 9 30.87 -30.14 32.28
N SER A 10 29.84 -30.08 33.15
CA SER A 10 29.74 -30.89 34.33
C SER A 10 29.24 -32.32 34.05
N ILE A 11 28.55 -32.54 32.94
CA ILE A 11 27.95 -33.85 32.60
C ILE A 11 28.83 -34.66 31.65
N GLN A 12 29.64 -34.02 30.80
CA GLN A 12 30.43 -34.66 29.75
C GLN A 12 31.93 -34.59 30.07
N ASP A 13 32.68 -35.59 29.57
CA ASP A 13 34.12 -35.70 29.78
C ASP A 13 34.86 -34.57 28.99
N THR A 14 35.58 -33.73 29.73
CA THR A 14 36.25 -32.53 29.23
C THR A 14 37.34 -32.77 28.18
N ASN A 15 37.84 -34.03 28.10
CA ASN A 15 38.94 -34.36 27.19
C ASN A 15 38.50 -34.67 25.74
N THR A 16 37.23 -34.91 25.50
CA THR A 16 36.69 -35.32 24.20
C THR A 16 35.72 -34.33 23.58
N ILE A 17 35.40 -33.24 24.27
CA ILE A 17 34.37 -32.27 23.85
C ILE A 17 34.93 -31.26 22.90
N THR A 18 34.26 -31.08 21.77
CA THR A 18 34.52 -29.95 20.84
C THR A 18 33.73 -28.70 21.24
N PRO A 19 34.21 -27.49 20.98
CA PRO A 19 33.47 -26.24 21.25
C PRO A 19 32.07 -26.22 20.64
N GLN A 20 31.87 -26.81 19.46
CA GLN A 20 30.59 -26.93 18.79
C GLN A 20 29.56 -27.76 19.56
N GLN A 21 29.99 -28.80 20.27
CA GLN A 21 29.11 -29.62 21.09
C GLN A 21 28.73 -28.95 22.42
N LEU A 22 29.62 -28.10 22.96
CA LEU A 22 29.35 -27.34 24.18
C LEU A 22 28.37 -26.19 23.95
N ILE A 23 28.47 -25.51 22.80
CA ILE A 23 27.67 -24.34 22.53
C ILE A 23 26.29 -24.76 21.99
N ASN A 24 25.25 -24.42 22.74
CA ASN A 24 23.88 -24.56 22.23
C ASN A 24 23.44 -23.26 21.59
N ILE A 25 23.27 -23.27 20.26
CA ILE A 25 22.87 -22.10 19.49
C ILE A 25 21.34 -21.81 19.57
N ARG A 26 20.54 -22.80 20.01
CA ARG A 26 19.05 -22.67 20.06
C ARG A 26 18.56 -21.48 20.88
N PRO A 27 19.07 -21.18 22.09
CA PRO A 27 18.64 -19.99 22.83
C PRO A 27 18.96 -18.68 22.13
N VAL A 28 20.08 -18.61 21.41
CA VAL A 28 20.47 -17.42 20.64
C VAL A 28 19.55 -17.24 19.45
N ILE A 29 19.30 -18.31 18.70
CA ILE A 29 18.34 -18.31 17.58
C ILE A 29 16.94 -17.94 18.07
N ALA A 30 16.50 -18.50 19.20
CA ALA A 30 15.20 -18.19 19.79
C ALA A 30 15.08 -16.70 20.16
N SER A 31 16.11 -16.12 20.79
CA SER A 31 16.13 -14.70 21.16
C SER A 31 16.15 -13.78 19.92
N ILE A 32 16.87 -14.17 18.87
CA ILE A 32 16.88 -13.41 17.60
C ILE A 32 15.50 -13.49 16.92
N LYS A 33 14.92 -14.70 16.84
CA LYS A 33 13.58 -14.89 16.27
C LYS A 33 12.50 -14.15 17.07
N GLU A 34 12.60 -14.14 18.40
CA GLU A 34 11.70 -13.39 19.28
C GLU A 34 11.79 -11.89 19.01
N PHE A 35 13.00 -11.33 18.92
CA PHE A 35 13.18 -9.92 18.61
C PHE A 35 12.58 -9.55 17.26
N PHE A 36 12.93 -10.26 16.18
CA PHE A 36 12.44 -9.94 14.84
C PHE A 36 10.95 -10.27 14.63
N GLY A 37 10.38 -11.20 15.39
CA GLY A 37 8.98 -11.61 15.26
C GLY A 37 7.99 -10.88 16.17
N SER A 38 8.42 -10.40 17.34
CA SER A 38 7.51 -9.83 18.34
C SER A 38 7.84 -8.43 18.82
N SER A 39 8.99 -7.85 18.43
CA SER A 39 9.34 -6.48 18.80
C SER A 39 8.43 -5.49 18.07
N GLN A 40 7.93 -4.48 18.78
CA GLN A 40 7.12 -3.40 18.20
C GLN A 40 7.90 -2.55 17.17
N LEU A 41 9.22 -2.47 17.29
CA LEU A 41 10.08 -1.71 16.38
C LEU A 41 10.52 -2.51 15.16
N SER A 42 10.44 -3.83 15.20
CA SER A 42 10.66 -4.69 14.05
C SER A 42 9.34 -4.80 13.27
N GLN A 43 9.24 -4.08 12.16
CA GLN A 43 8.01 -3.95 11.38
C GLN A 43 8.20 -4.56 9.98
N PHE A 44 7.10 -5.00 9.39
CA PHE A 44 7.07 -5.41 8.00
C PHE A 44 7.34 -4.19 7.12
N MET A 45 8.35 -4.28 6.26
CA MET A 45 8.81 -3.13 5.46
C MET A 45 7.73 -2.66 4.49
N ASP A 46 7.47 -1.36 4.48
CA ASP A 46 6.65 -0.72 3.46
C ASP A 46 7.44 -0.69 2.14
N GLN A 47 7.01 -1.48 1.18
CA GLN A 47 7.70 -1.75 -0.08
C GLN A 47 6.84 -1.41 -1.30
N THR A 48 5.91 -0.48 -1.16
CA THR A 48 5.05 -0.03 -2.26
C THR A 48 5.87 0.56 -3.39
N ASN A 49 6.84 1.42 -3.06
CA ASN A 49 7.77 2.06 -4.00
C ASN A 49 9.12 2.30 -3.31
N PRO A 50 10.19 2.64 -4.05
CA PRO A 50 11.51 2.87 -3.47
C PRO A 50 11.56 3.97 -2.40
N LEU A 51 10.77 5.03 -2.57
CA LEU A 51 10.69 6.11 -1.58
C LEU A 51 10.06 5.65 -0.27
N ALA A 52 9.03 4.79 -0.31
CA ALA A 52 8.42 4.19 0.87
C ALA A 52 9.43 3.31 1.64
N GLU A 53 10.24 2.53 0.95
CA GLU A 53 11.33 1.76 1.57
C GLU A 53 12.34 2.67 2.26
N LEU A 54 12.80 3.71 1.58
CA LEU A 54 13.77 4.66 2.11
C LEU A 54 13.25 5.37 3.35
N THR A 55 12.02 5.87 3.31
CA THR A 55 11.41 6.59 4.45
C THR A 55 11.12 5.66 5.62
N HIS A 56 10.75 4.41 5.38
CA HIS A 56 10.55 3.43 6.45
C HIS A 56 11.86 3.11 7.20
N LYS A 57 12.97 2.98 6.47
CA LYS A 57 14.30 2.75 7.06
C LYS A 57 14.80 3.95 7.88
N ARG A 58 14.34 5.15 7.58
CA ARG A 58 14.72 6.42 8.25
C ARG A 58 13.67 6.92 9.26
N ARG A 59 12.74 6.08 9.65
CA ARG A 59 11.65 6.43 10.57
C ARG A 59 12.12 6.45 12.02
N LEU A 60 11.70 7.48 12.75
CA LEU A 60 11.94 7.66 14.17
C LEU A 60 10.61 7.49 14.91
N SER A 61 10.54 6.60 15.88
CA SER A 61 9.32 6.34 16.67
C SER A 61 9.56 6.69 18.14
N ALA A 62 8.64 7.42 18.73
CA ALA A 62 8.60 7.68 20.18
C ALA A 62 7.93 6.53 20.95
N LEU A 63 7.31 5.58 20.25
CA LEU A 63 6.60 4.43 20.80
C LEU A 63 7.56 3.23 20.94
N GLY A 64 7.19 2.27 21.78
CA GLY A 64 7.90 1.00 21.91
C GLY A 64 8.56 0.80 23.27
N PRO A 65 9.44 -0.20 23.40
CA PRO A 65 10.13 -0.50 24.66
C PRO A 65 10.99 0.67 25.13
N GLY A 66 10.74 1.16 26.35
CA GLY A 66 11.44 2.33 26.91
C GLY A 66 10.91 3.67 26.40
N GLY A 67 9.91 3.69 25.52
CA GLY A 67 9.27 4.88 24.98
C GLY A 67 7.90 5.18 25.59
N LEU A 68 7.13 6.04 24.89
CA LEU A 68 5.81 6.47 25.27
C LEU A 68 4.73 5.47 24.79
N THR A 69 3.56 5.55 25.40
CA THR A 69 2.32 4.95 24.87
C THR A 69 1.43 6.05 24.30
N ARG A 70 0.60 5.74 23.29
CA ARG A 70 -0.30 6.72 22.64
C ARG A 70 -1.18 7.45 23.64
N GLU A 71 -1.68 6.76 24.64
CA GLU A 71 -2.58 7.29 25.66
C GLU A 71 -1.89 8.25 26.62
N ARG A 72 -0.58 8.05 26.87
CA ARG A 72 0.23 8.88 27.76
C ARG A 72 0.91 10.05 27.06
N ALA A 73 0.91 10.06 25.74
CA ALA A 73 1.53 11.11 24.94
C ALA A 73 0.61 12.34 24.91
N GLY A 74 0.96 13.37 25.67
CA GLY A 74 0.32 14.69 25.63
C GLY A 74 0.67 15.47 24.37
N MET A 75 0.12 16.69 24.25
CA MET A 75 0.39 17.57 23.10
C MET A 75 1.85 18.04 23.05
N GLU A 76 2.49 18.27 24.20
CA GLU A 76 3.86 18.78 24.29
C GLU A 76 4.90 17.88 23.61
N VAL A 77 4.75 16.55 23.71
CA VAL A 77 5.67 15.58 23.06
C VAL A 77 5.42 15.42 21.57
N ARG A 78 4.30 15.93 21.07
CA ARG A 78 3.90 15.88 19.64
C ARG A 78 4.28 17.15 18.90
N ASP A 79 4.63 18.22 19.61
CA ASP A 79 5.00 19.50 19.03
C ASP A 79 6.42 19.47 18.45
N VAL A 80 6.68 20.37 17.52
CA VAL A 80 8.01 20.58 16.95
C VAL A 80 8.83 21.45 17.92
N HIS A 81 9.95 20.91 18.38
CA HIS A 81 10.89 21.61 19.25
C HIS A 81 12.04 22.22 18.44
N TYR A 82 12.69 23.28 18.89
CA TYR A 82 13.79 23.90 18.14
C TYR A 82 14.97 22.94 17.92
N SER A 83 15.18 21.96 18.80
CA SER A 83 16.20 20.91 18.64
C SER A 83 15.93 19.96 17.47
N HIS A 84 14.73 19.98 16.87
CA HIS A 84 14.40 19.19 15.70
C HIS A 84 15.09 19.73 14.42
N TYR A 85 15.53 20.97 14.43
CA TYR A 85 16.13 21.60 13.26
C TYR A 85 17.32 20.81 12.72
N GLY A 86 17.22 20.45 11.44
CA GLY A 86 18.23 19.61 10.77
C GLY A 86 18.33 18.16 11.24
N ARG A 87 17.53 17.73 12.24
CA ARG A 87 17.54 16.37 12.81
C ARG A 87 16.28 15.59 12.49
N MET A 88 15.13 16.15 12.75
CA MET A 88 13.83 15.55 12.45
C MET A 88 13.05 16.46 11.50
N CYS A 89 12.43 15.87 10.46
CA CYS A 89 11.58 16.63 9.56
C CYS A 89 10.32 17.12 10.29
N PRO A 90 9.99 18.41 10.23
CA PRO A 90 8.80 18.94 10.88
C PRO A 90 7.51 18.66 10.13
N ILE A 91 7.60 18.23 8.86
CA ILE A 91 6.48 18.08 7.94
C ILE A 91 6.05 16.62 7.82
N GLU A 92 6.98 15.68 7.63
CA GLU A 92 6.67 14.28 7.42
C GLU A 92 6.34 13.58 8.75
N THR A 93 5.04 13.45 9.05
CA THR A 93 4.49 12.72 10.19
C THR A 93 3.15 12.11 9.80
N PRO A 94 2.68 10.99 10.40
CA PRO A 94 1.35 10.47 10.14
C PRO A 94 0.26 11.46 10.53
N GLU A 95 -0.88 11.37 9.85
CA GLU A 95 -2.13 12.02 10.26
C GLU A 95 -2.86 11.10 11.26
N GLY A 96 -3.49 11.67 12.27
CA GLY A 96 -4.31 10.94 13.23
C GLY A 96 -3.64 10.67 14.59
N PRO A 97 -3.88 9.53 15.25
CA PRO A 97 -3.47 9.29 16.65
C PRO A 97 -1.96 9.30 16.87
N ASN A 98 -1.18 9.02 15.85
CA ASN A 98 0.29 8.95 15.92
C ASN A 98 0.99 10.25 15.49
N ILE A 99 0.25 11.34 15.27
CA ILE A 99 0.83 12.62 14.86
C ILE A 99 1.91 13.07 15.86
N GLY A 100 3.07 13.47 15.37
CA GLY A 100 4.19 13.93 16.20
C GLY A 100 4.94 12.84 16.97
N LEU A 101 4.41 11.61 17.06
CA LEU A 101 5.07 10.48 17.72
C LEU A 101 5.93 9.66 16.77
N ILE A 102 5.60 9.68 15.50
CA ILE A 102 6.37 9.02 14.45
C ILE A 102 6.85 10.10 13.50
N ASN A 103 8.17 10.27 13.42
CA ASN A 103 8.82 11.29 12.62
C ASN A 103 9.83 10.64 11.67
N SER A 104 10.32 11.42 10.72
CA SER A 104 11.37 11.00 9.79
C SER A 104 12.67 11.74 10.05
N LEU A 105 13.78 11.05 9.87
CA LEU A 105 15.11 11.63 9.96
C LEU A 105 15.30 12.64 8.81
N SER A 106 15.87 13.81 9.09
CA SER A 106 16.19 14.82 8.08
C SER A 106 17.27 14.34 7.09
N SER A 107 17.30 14.95 5.91
CA SER A 107 18.12 14.49 4.79
C SER A 107 19.60 14.28 5.11
N PHE A 108 20.22 15.20 5.85
CA PHE A 108 21.65 15.17 6.20
C PHE A 108 21.94 14.67 7.61
N ALA A 109 20.93 14.40 8.41
CA ALA A 109 21.09 13.95 9.78
C ALA A 109 21.65 12.52 9.85
N LYS A 110 22.42 12.24 10.89
CA LYS A 110 22.98 10.94 11.22
C LYS A 110 22.72 10.61 12.68
N VAL A 111 22.73 9.32 13.00
CA VAL A 111 22.69 8.84 14.38
C VAL A 111 24.11 8.48 14.81
N ASN A 112 24.58 9.05 15.91
CA ASN A 112 25.89 8.77 16.44
C ASN A 112 25.95 7.42 17.18
N ARG A 113 27.15 7.01 17.61
CA ARG A 113 27.36 5.74 18.32
C ARG A 113 26.65 5.64 19.67
N PHE A 114 26.20 6.76 20.23
CA PHE A 114 25.46 6.84 21.49
C PHE A 114 23.96 6.87 21.30
N GLY A 115 23.46 6.96 20.05
CA GLY A 115 22.05 7.02 19.70
C GLY A 115 21.48 8.44 19.59
N PHE A 116 22.29 9.50 19.71
CA PHE A 116 21.86 10.87 19.49
C PHE A 116 21.89 11.24 18.00
N ILE A 117 20.99 12.11 17.58
CA ILE A 117 20.93 12.60 16.21
C ILE A 117 21.84 13.82 16.07
N GLU A 118 22.71 13.77 15.08
CA GLU A 118 23.66 14.83 14.73
C GLU A 118 23.32 15.42 13.37
N THR A 119 23.53 16.71 13.21
CA THR A 119 23.37 17.42 11.93
C THR A 119 24.68 18.11 11.52
N PRO A 120 25.00 18.18 10.22
CA PRO A 120 26.23 18.78 9.75
C PRO A 120 26.14 20.31 9.70
N TYR A 121 27.26 20.97 10.06
CA TYR A 121 27.46 22.42 9.94
C TYR A 121 28.83 22.71 9.36
N ARG A 122 28.94 23.79 8.59
CA ARG A 122 30.22 24.32 8.12
C ARG A 122 30.82 25.18 9.21
N ARG A 123 32.08 24.92 9.53
CA ARG A 123 32.78 25.71 10.52
C ARG A 123 33.23 27.06 9.95
N VAL A 124 33.02 28.13 10.71
CA VAL A 124 33.56 29.46 10.42
C VAL A 124 34.87 29.62 11.19
N ASP A 125 35.89 30.13 10.53
CA ASP A 125 37.16 30.39 11.16
C ASP A 125 37.06 31.65 12.06
N PRO A 126 37.32 31.55 13.36
CA PRO A 126 37.15 32.69 14.29
C PRO A 126 38.10 33.82 14.04
N GLU A 127 39.28 33.55 13.41
CA GLU A 127 40.30 34.58 13.14
C GLU A 127 39.99 35.37 11.86
N THR A 128 39.57 34.70 10.81
CA THR A 128 39.36 35.32 9.50
C THR A 128 37.89 35.61 9.18
N GLY A 129 36.93 35.08 9.94
CA GLY A 129 35.50 35.19 9.70
C GLY A 129 35.05 34.53 8.37
N LYS A 130 35.83 33.60 7.83
CA LYS A 130 35.55 32.87 6.59
C LYS A 130 34.94 31.53 6.85
N VAL A 131 33.99 31.15 6.02
CA VAL A 131 33.39 29.81 6.02
C VAL A 131 34.39 28.81 5.45
N THR A 132 34.75 27.80 6.22
CA THR A 132 35.70 26.75 5.81
C THR A 132 34.98 25.57 5.17
N PRO A 133 35.62 24.76 4.33
CA PRO A 133 35.01 23.53 3.80
C PRO A 133 34.91 22.40 4.84
N ARG A 134 35.39 22.64 6.07
CA ARG A 134 35.32 21.67 7.17
C ARG A 134 33.88 21.55 7.67
N ILE A 135 33.37 20.32 7.69
CA ILE A 135 32.04 19.98 8.18
C ILE A 135 32.17 19.25 9.51
N ASP A 136 31.54 19.79 10.54
CA ASP A 136 31.48 19.19 11.87
C ASP A 136 30.02 18.75 12.11
N TYR A 137 29.82 17.56 12.70
CA TYR A 137 28.49 17.06 13.10
C TYR A 137 28.28 17.39 14.56
N LEU A 138 27.19 18.10 14.86
CA LEU A 138 26.84 18.55 16.20
C LEU A 138 25.54 17.93 16.68
N THR A 139 25.52 17.52 17.95
CA THR A 139 24.30 17.19 18.68
C THR A 139 23.57 18.46 19.12
N ALA A 140 22.29 18.35 19.56
CA ALA A 140 21.51 19.54 19.93
C ALA A 140 22.06 20.30 21.13
N ASP A 141 22.63 19.60 22.10
CA ASP A 141 23.26 20.16 23.29
C ASP A 141 24.57 20.86 22.98
N GLU A 142 25.33 20.35 22.01
CA GLU A 142 26.55 21.00 21.51
C GLU A 142 26.20 22.27 20.72
N GLU A 143 25.17 22.23 19.87
CA GLU A 143 24.69 23.36 19.05
C GLU A 143 24.29 24.57 19.91
N ASP A 144 23.69 24.34 21.09
CA ASP A 144 23.25 25.40 22.00
C ASP A 144 24.38 26.34 22.48
N ASN A 145 25.64 25.93 22.32
CA ASN A 145 26.80 26.73 22.70
C ASN A 145 27.33 27.64 21.57
N TYR A 146 26.82 27.47 20.35
CA TYR A 146 27.33 28.14 19.16
C TYR A 146 26.26 28.97 18.46
N VAL A 147 26.71 30.01 17.76
CA VAL A 147 25.89 30.85 16.90
C VAL A 147 25.97 30.30 15.47
N VAL A 148 24.82 29.89 14.93
CA VAL A 148 24.74 29.25 13.64
C VAL A 148 24.03 30.15 12.63
N ALA A 149 24.73 30.53 11.54
CA ALA A 149 24.18 31.30 10.43
C ALA A 149 23.31 30.42 9.54
N GLN A 150 22.31 31.02 8.90
CA GLN A 150 21.46 30.35 7.93
C GLN A 150 22.22 30.05 6.63
N ALA A 151 21.83 29.02 5.92
CA ALA A 151 22.48 28.60 4.67
C ALA A 151 22.33 29.58 3.50
N ASN A 152 21.30 30.44 3.54
CA ASN A 152 21.02 31.45 2.53
C ASN A 152 21.82 32.77 2.74
N ALA A 153 22.67 32.86 3.76
CA ALA A 153 23.55 34.01 3.93
C ALA A 153 24.50 34.14 2.71
N ILE A 154 24.62 35.37 2.19
CA ILE A 154 25.38 35.63 0.97
C ILE A 154 26.88 35.60 1.30
N LEU A 155 27.62 34.72 0.59
CA LEU A 155 29.05 34.58 0.70
C LEU A 155 29.76 35.21 -0.51
N GLY A 156 30.88 35.86 -0.27
CA GLY A 156 31.78 36.29 -1.33
C GLY A 156 32.59 35.13 -1.93
N GLU A 157 33.28 35.37 -3.05
CA GLU A 157 34.16 34.38 -3.68
C GLU A 157 35.23 33.84 -2.74
N ASP A 158 35.63 34.66 -1.75
CA ASP A 158 36.62 34.30 -0.72
C ASP A 158 36.06 33.48 0.42
N GLY A 159 34.73 33.14 0.44
CA GLY A 159 34.05 32.46 1.54
C GLY A 159 33.79 33.35 2.76
N SER A 160 33.95 34.67 2.67
CA SER A 160 33.56 35.63 3.71
C SER A 160 32.11 36.08 3.55
N PHE A 161 31.44 36.37 4.66
CA PHE A 161 30.10 36.97 4.63
C PHE A 161 30.17 38.41 4.05
N ILE A 162 29.27 38.70 3.13
CA ILE A 162 29.18 40.02 2.50
C ILE A 162 28.52 41.01 3.45
N ASP A 163 27.45 40.57 4.12
CA ASP A 163 26.67 41.36 5.06
C ASP A 163 27.40 41.51 6.39
N ASP A 164 27.41 42.71 6.99
CA ASP A 164 27.98 42.95 8.31
C ASP A 164 27.14 42.38 9.45
N ASN A 165 25.80 42.29 9.23
CA ASN A 165 24.85 41.73 10.18
C ASN A 165 24.15 40.54 9.54
N ILE A 166 24.24 39.38 10.20
CA ILE A 166 23.75 38.09 9.68
C ILE A 166 22.64 37.60 10.59
N ILE A 167 21.59 37.03 9.96
CA ILE A 167 20.55 36.32 10.69
C ILE A 167 21.12 34.95 11.11
N ALA A 168 21.16 34.73 12.41
CA ALA A 168 21.68 33.50 12.98
C ALA A 168 20.75 32.94 14.09
N ARG A 169 20.86 31.65 14.33
CA ARG A 169 20.17 30.97 15.44
C ARG A 169 21.11 30.85 16.64
N PHE A 170 20.56 31.15 17.81
CA PHE A 170 21.21 30.89 19.07
C PHE A 170 20.17 30.42 20.08
N ARG A 171 20.32 29.22 20.63
CA ARG A 171 19.39 28.59 21.59
C ARG A 171 17.93 28.62 21.17
N GLY A 172 17.66 28.35 19.89
CA GLY A 172 16.31 28.33 19.32
C GLY A 172 15.70 29.70 18.98
N GLU A 173 16.40 30.80 19.26
CA GLU A 173 15.98 32.15 18.89
C GLU A 173 16.71 32.64 17.63
N ASN A 174 15.98 33.28 16.74
CA ASN A 174 16.57 33.95 15.59
C ASN A 174 17.02 35.35 15.99
N THR A 175 18.31 35.59 15.92
CA THR A 175 18.96 36.86 16.28
C THR A 175 19.78 37.40 15.14
N VAL A 176 19.89 38.72 15.06
CA VAL A 176 20.78 39.38 14.11
C VAL A 176 22.09 39.62 14.84
N VAL A 177 23.16 39.02 14.35
CA VAL A 177 24.50 39.10 14.95
C VAL A 177 25.50 39.64 13.95
N PRO A 178 26.54 40.36 14.43
CA PRO A 178 27.64 40.77 13.55
C PRO A 178 28.45 39.53 13.09
N ARG A 179 28.93 39.56 11.85
CA ARG A 179 29.65 38.46 11.19
C ARG A 179 30.76 37.82 12.03
N ASN A 180 31.41 38.58 12.90
CA ASN A 180 32.51 38.12 13.75
C ASN A 180 32.05 37.21 14.93
N ARG A 181 30.76 37.08 15.15
CA ARG A 181 30.21 36.24 16.23
C ARG A 181 29.62 34.92 15.72
N VAL A 182 29.69 34.66 14.44
CA VAL A 182 29.16 33.44 13.82
C VAL A 182 30.21 32.34 13.95
N ASP A 183 29.84 31.21 14.56
CA ASP A 183 30.73 30.07 14.77
C ASP A 183 30.56 29.01 13.68
N TYR A 184 29.31 28.80 13.24
CA TYR A 184 28.95 27.81 12.23
C TYR A 184 27.94 28.36 11.24
N MET A 185 27.84 27.71 10.09
CA MET A 185 26.84 27.96 9.06
C MET A 185 26.17 26.67 8.62
N ASP A 186 24.89 26.71 8.33
CA ASP A 186 24.16 25.58 7.76
C ASP A 186 24.77 25.13 6.43
N VAL A 187 24.76 23.83 6.17
CA VAL A 187 25.34 23.27 4.92
C VAL A 187 24.43 23.56 3.73
N SER A 188 23.11 23.36 3.88
CA SER A 188 22.13 23.56 2.83
C SER A 188 20.77 23.88 3.45
N PRO A 189 19.93 24.70 2.79
CA PRO A 189 18.55 24.95 3.25
C PRO A 189 17.70 23.69 3.35
N LYS A 190 17.91 22.71 2.48
CA LYS A 190 17.15 21.46 2.46
C LYS A 190 17.51 20.48 3.60
N GLN A 191 18.46 20.80 4.45
CA GLN A 191 18.80 19.94 5.59
C GLN A 191 17.69 19.81 6.63
N VAL A 192 16.70 20.70 6.62
CA VAL A 192 15.58 20.73 7.57
C VAL A 192 14.56 19.61 7.28
N VAL A 193 14.39 19.23 6.04
CA VAL A 193 13.33 18.32 5.58
C VAL A 193 13.83 16.90 5.33
N SER A 194 12.92 15.94 5.37
CA SER A 194 13.19 14.54 5.04
C SER A 194 13.33 14.33 3.53
N ALA A 195 13.78 13.14 3.11
CA ALA A 195 13.94 12.79 1.71
C ALA A 195 12.63 12.87 0.92
N ALA A 196 11.51 12.39 1.48
CA ALA A 196 10.21 12.44 0.81
C ALA A 196 9.71 13.87 0.64
N THR A 197 9.84 14.70 1.68
CA THR A 197 9.46 16.12 1.61
C THR A 197 10.37 16.92 0.67
N ALA A 198 11.65 16.57 0.59
CA ALA A 198 12.60 17.21 -0.32
C ALA A 198 12.32 16.90 -1.81
N CYS A 199 11.47 15.94 -2.13
CA CYS A 199 11.02 15.64 -3.50
C CYS A 199 9.84 16.49 -3.96
N ILE A 200 9.31 17.39 -3.13
CA ILE A 200 8.20 18.29 -3.47
C ILE A 200 8.76 19.59 -4.03
N PRO A 201 8.55 19.92 -5.32
CA PRO A 201 8.97 21.20 -5.87
C PRO A 201 8.10 22.34 -5.32
N PHE A 202 8.62 23.53 -5.19
CA PHE A 202 7.92 24.71 -4.65
C PHE A 202 7.30 24.49 -3.27
N LEU A 203 7.95 23.67 -2.43
CA LEU A 203 7.48 23.36 -1.06
C LEU A 203 7.32 24.64 -0.21
N GLU A 204 8.18 25.63 -0.41
CA GLU A 204 8.16 26.91 0.28
C GLU A 204 6.89 27.73 0.02
N ASN A 205 6.19 27.44 -1.06
CA ASN A 205 4.94 28.10 -1.45
C ASN A 205 3.68 27.35 -0.99
N ASP A 206 3.84 26.17 -0.39
CA ASP A 206 2.75 25.35 0.11
C ASP A 206 2.59 25.48 1.62
N ASP A 207 1.35 25.40 2.09
CA ASP A 207 1.06 25.28 3.53
C ASP A 207 1.61 23.96 4.08
N SER A 208 2.10 23.98 5.31
CA SER A 208 2.71 22.81 5.97
C SER A 208 1.77 21.61 6.09
N ASN A 209 0.47 21.84 6.32
CA ASN A 209 -0.53 20.78 6.39
C ASN A 209 -0.67 20.05 5.03
N ARG A 210 -0.61 20.81 3.95
CA ARG A 210 -0.70 20.23 2.60
C ARG A 210 0.61 19.56 2.17
N ALA A 211 1.73 20.11 2.55
CA ALA A 211 3.04 19.48 2.36
C ALA A 211 3.14 18.13 3.09
N LEU A 212 2.61 18.03 4.31
CA LEU A 212 2.48 16.78 5.05
C LEU A 212 1.68 15.73 4.28
N MET A 213 0.51 16.12 3.76
CA MET A 213 -0.31 15.22 2.94
C MET A 213 0.41 14.79 1.68
N GLY A 214 1.09 15.71 0.99
CA GLY A 214 1.88 15.44 -0.20
C GLY A 214 3.03 14.46 0.05
N ALA A 215 3.80 14.66 1.11
CA ALA A 215 4.88 13.76 1.52
C ALA A 215 4.35 12.34 1.84
N ASN A 216 3.23 12.25 2.55
CA ASN A 216 2.61 10.97 2.88
C ASN A 216 2.04 10.25 1.63
N MET A 217 1.45 10.98 0.69
CA MET A 217 0.88 10.40 -0.53
C MET A 217 1.95 9.92 -1.52
N GLN A 218 3.11 10.55 -1.59
CA GLN A 218 4.23 10.04 -2.39
C GLN A 218 4.64 8.61 -1.97
N ARG A 219 4.56 8.28 -0.69
CA ARG A 219 4.85 6.93 -0.19
C ARG A 219 3.80 5.88 -0.60
N GLN A 220 2.60 6.31 -0.96
CA GLN A 220 1.50 5.43 -1.40
C GLN A 220 1.43 5.28 -2.92
N ALA A 221 2.38 5.83 -3.66
CA ALA A 221 2.42 5.76 -5.12
C ALA A 221 2.63 4.32 -5.60
N VAL A 222 1.80 3.87 -6.54
CA VAL A 222 1.92 2.55 -7.14
C VAL A 222 2.95 2.59 -8.28
N PRO A 223 3.86 1.61 -8.38
CA PRO A 223 4.75 1.49 -9.53
C PRO A 223 3.96 1.28 -10.83
N LEU A 224 4.18 2.17 -11.79
CA LEU A 224 3.54 2.11 -13.08
C LEU A 224 4.34 1.22 -14.05
N MET A 225 3.65 0.69 -15.05
CA MET A 225 4.28 -0.12 -16.10
C MET A 225 5.27 0.72 -16.93
N GLN A 226 4.92 1.98 -17.17
CA GLN A 226 5.75 2.97 -17.85
C GLN A 226 5.92 4.20 -16.94
N PRO A 227 6.86 4.16 -16.00
CA PRO A 227 7.13 5.33 -15.16
C PRO A 227 7.83 6.42 -15.98
N GLU A 228 7.65 7.67 -15.59
CA GLU A 228 8.29 8.83 -16.19
C GLU A 228 8.85 9.73 -15.09
N SER A 229 10.06 10.22 -15.25
CA SER A 229 10.66 11.19 -14.33
C SER A 229 9.93 12.53 -14.39
N PRO A 230 9.82 13.27 -13.27
CA PRO A 230 9.15 14.55 -13.27
C PRO A 230 9.93 15.58 -14.12
N ILE A 231 9.24 16.32 -14.98
CA ILE A 231 9.82 17.43 -15.75
C ILE A 231 10.25 18.55 -14.80
N VAL A 232 9.43 18.84 -13.78
CA VAL A 232 9.76 19.76 -12.71
C VAL A 232 10.08 18.96 -11.45
N GLY A 233 11.35 18.85 -11.12
CA GLY A 233 11.85 18.12 -9.98
C GLY A 233 12.62 19.01 -9.00
N THR A 234 13.24 18.39 -7.99
CA THR A 234 14.04 19.07 -6.96
C THR A 234 15.52 18.68 -6.98
N GLY A 235 15.90 17.72 -7.83
CA GLY A 235 17.24 17.13 -7.85
C GLY A 235 17.47 16.08 -6.76
N MET A 236 16.51 15.88 -5.84
CA MET A 236 16.58 14.85 -4.80
C MET A 236 16.15 13.47 -5.32
N GLU A 237 15.46 13.41 -6.43
CA GLU A 237 14.92 12.19 -7.03
C GLU A 237 16.03 11.18 -7.37
N TYR A 238 17.14 11.64 -7.92
CA TYR A 238 18.29 10.78 -8.25
C TYR A 238 18.92 10.19 -6.99
N VAL A 239 19.14 11.02 -5.98
CA VAL A 239 19.75 10.57 -4.71
C VAL A 239 18.82 9.60 -3.99
N SER A 240 17.53 9.90 -3.91
CA SER A 240 16.53 9.03 -3.28
C SER A 240 16.42 7.68 -4.00
N GLY A 241 16.41 7.67 -5.33
CA GLY A 241 16.39 6.44 -6.13
C GLY A 241 17.62 5.57 -5.90
N LYS A 242 18.80 6.18 -5.91
CA LYS A 242 20.07 5.49 -5.69
C LYS A 242 20.18 4.89 -4.28
N ASP A 243 19.81 5.66 -3.26
CA ASP A 243 20.00 5.28 -1.85
C ASP A 243 18.89 4.37 -1.31
N SER A 244 17.76 4.25 -2.02
CA SER A 244 16.65 3.34 -1.64
C SER A 244 17.05 1.86 -1.63
N GLY A 245 18.05 1.49 -2.45
CA GLY A 245 18.47 0.11 -2.65
C GLY A 245 17.61 -0.67 -3.66
N ALA A 246 16.63 -0.03 -4.29
CA ALA A 246 15.83 -0.63 -5.35
C ALA A 246 16.57 -0.72 -6.69
N ALA A 247 17.49 0.20 -6.96
CA ALA A 247 18.36 0.21 -8.11
C ALA A 247 19.57 -0.72 -7.92
N VAL A 248 20.05 -1.30 -9.01
CA VAL A 248 21.30 -2.08 -9.01
C VAL A 248 22.47 -1.12 -9.27
N ILE A 249 23.38 -1.07 -8.31
CA ILE A 249 24.51 -0.15 -8.31
C ILE A 249 25.81 -0.91 -8.61
N CYS A 250 26.69 -0.29 -9.42
CA CYS A 250 28.00 -0.82 -9.74
C CYS A 250 28.91 -0.79 -8.50
N ARG A 251 29.50 -1.94 -8.17
CA ARG A 251 30.40 -2.08 -7.00
C ARG A 251 31.83 -1.67 -7.30
N TYR A 252 32.28 -1.87 -8.53
CA TYR A 252 33.66 -1.61 -8.96
C TYR A 252 33.67 -0.98 -10.34
N PRO A 253 34.60 -0.06 -10.63
CA PRO A 253 34.70 0.52 -11.97
C PRO A 253 35.03 -0.53 -13.02
N GLY A 254 34.49 -0.40 -14.22
CA GLY A 254 34.73 -1.39 -15.29
C GLY A 254 34.00 -1.08 -16.57
N VAL A 255 33.98 -2.06 -17.47
CA VAL A 255 33.26 -2.01 -18.76
C VAL A 255 32.18 -3.07 -18.78
N VAL A 256 31.00 -2.71 -19.25
CA VAL A 256 29.88 -3.62 -19.45
C VAL A 256 30.17 -4.52 -20.66
N GLU A 257 30.34 -5.83 -20.43
CA GLU A 257 30.60 -6.79 -21.52
C GLU A 257 29.34 -7.40 -22.09
N ARG A 258 28.34 -7.66 -21.24
CA ARG A 258 27.12 -8.32 -21.65
C ARG A 258 25.94 -7.84 -20.84
N VAL A 259 24.82 -7.59 -21.54
CA VAL A 259 23.56 -7.19 -20.93
C VAL A 259 22.46 -8.12 -21.37
N GLU A 260 21.76 -8.72 -20.43
CA GLU A 260 20.59 -9.53 -20.62
C GLU A 260 19.45 -9.04 -19.72
N ALA A 261 18.22 -9.46 -20.01
CA ALA A 261 17.07 -9.09 -19.20
C ALA A 261 17.20 -9.47 -17.71
N LYS A 262 17.90 -10.58 -17.40
CA LYS A 262 18.10 -11.09 -16.04
C LYS A 262 19.47 -10.82 -15.44
N ASN A 263 20.49 -10.52 -16.24
CA ASN A 263 21.86 -10.39 -15.75
C ASN A 263 22.63 -9.33 -16.52
N ILE A 264 23.50 -8.64 -15.80
CA ILE A 264 24.48 -7.70 -16.35
C ILE A 264 25.86 -8.20 -15.96
N TRP A 265 26.79 -8.24 -16.89
CA TRP A 265 28.18 -8.62 -16.63
C TRP A 265 29.08 -7.42 -16.86
N VAL A 266 29.82 -7.05 -15.81
CA VAL A 266 30.79 -5.95 -15.82
C VAL A 266 32.17 -6.50 -15.57
N ARG A 267 33.10 -6.22 -16.47
CA ARG A 267 34.52 -6.54 -16.29
C ARG A 267 35.19 -5.41 -15.52
N ARG A 268 35.69 -5.73 -14.34
CA ARG A 268 36.40 -4.76 -13.50
C ARG A 268 37.63 -4.21 -14.16
N TYR A 269 37.94 -2.97 -13.82
CA TYR A 269 39.29 -2.45 -13.93
C TYR A 269 40.04 -2.72 -12.60
N GLU A 270 41.17 -3.43 -12.68
CA GLU A 270 42.09 -3.64 -11.56
C GLU A 270 43.33 -2.79 -11.81
N ASP A 271 43.74 -2.03 -10.79
CA ASP A 271 44.92 -1.21 -10.86
C ASP A 271 46.11 -2.07 -10.48
N VAL A 272 46.94 -2.44 -11.47
CA VAL A 272 48.17 -3.21 -11.27
C VAL A 272 49.34 -2.32 -11.71
N ASP A 273 50.19 -1.94 -10.76
CA ASP A 273 51.36 -1.10 -10.97
C ASP A 273 51.04 0.26 -11.66
N GLY A 274 49.88 0.88 -11.35
CA GLY A 274 49.47 2.16 -11.94
C GLY A 274 48.91 2.07 -13.38
N GLN A 275 48.65 0.83 -13.87
CA GLN A 275 47.98 0.60 -15.12
C GLN A 275 46.64 -0.11 -14.88
N GLN A 276 45.59 0.39 -15.50
CA GLN A 276 44.28 -0.25 -15.47
C GLN A 276 44.27 -1.49 -16.37
N VAL A 277 44.17 -2.67 -15.77
CA VAL A 277 44.11 -3.95 -16.45
C VAL A 277 42.71 -4.53 -16.30
N LYS A 278 42.22 -5.22 -17.32
CA LYS A 278 40.94 -5.95 -17.25
C LYS A 278 41.04 -7.10 -16.24
N GLY A 279 40.31 -6.97 -15.14
CA GLY A 279 40.27 -7.95 -14.06
C GLY A 279 39.10 -8.93 -14.14
N ASN A 280 38.56 -9.31 -13.00
CA ASN A 280 37.50 -10.27 -12.86
C ASN A 280 36.19 -9.79 -13.47
N LEU A 281 35.34 -10.75 -13.90
CA LEU A 281 33.99 -10.51 -14.41
C LEU A 281 32.96 -10.60 -13.28
N ASP A 282 32.29 -9.48 -13.00
CA ASP A 282 31.20 -9.41 -12.01
C ASP A 282 29.84 -9.65 -12.67
N LYS A 283 29.05 -10.51 -12.07
CA LYS A 283 27.68 -10.77 -12.47
C LYS A 283 26.71 -10.07 -11.52
N TYR A 284 25.84 -9.23 -12.08
CA TYR A 284 24.71 -8.60 -11.39
C TYR A 284 23.43 -9.25 -11.85
N SER A 285 22.72 -9.92 -10.94
CA SER A 285 21.44 -10.56 -11.22
C SER A 285 20.29 -9.59 -10.93
N LEU A 286 19.35 -9.47 -11.86
CA LEU A 286 18.21 -8.56 -11.78
C LEU A 286 16.95 -9.31 -11.32
N LEU A 287 16.19 -8.69 -10.45
CA LEU A 287 14.88 -9.17 -10.03
C LEU A 287 13.84 -8.86 -11.11
N LYS A 288 13.10 -9.88 -11.53
CA LYS A 288 12.11 -9.76 -12.60
C LYS A 288 10.73 -10.16 -12.09
N PHE A 289 9.79 -9.22 -12.09
CA PHE A 289 8.38 -9.44 -11.75
C PHE A 289 8.19 -10.18 -10.42
N VAL A 290 8.87 -9.71 -9.38
CA VAL A 290 8.75 -10.27 -8.03
C VAL A 290 7.68 -9.51 -7.27
N ARG A 291 6.90 -10.20 -6.45
CA ARG A 291 5.91 -9.58 -5.55
C ARG A 291 6.62 -8.80 -4.45
N SER A 292 6.24 -7.54 -4.26
CA SER A 292 6.61 -6.76 -3.08
C SER A 292 5.72 -7.13 -1.88
N ASN A 293 6.08 -6.64 -0.70
CA ASN A 293 5.31 -6.89 0.53
C ASN A 293 3.84 -6.42 0.42
N GLN A 294 3.58 -5.34 -0.32
CA GLN A 294 2.25 -4.78 -0.56
C GLN A 294 1.57 -5.28 -1.84
N GLY A 295 2.11 -6.31 -2.48
CA GLY A 295 1.54 -6.88 -3.69
C GLY A 295 1.83 -6.10 -4.97
N THR A 296 2.68 -5.10 -4.94
CA THR A 296 3.14 -4.38 -6.14
C THR A 296 4.22 -5.16 -6.88
N CYS A 297 4.44 -4.83 -8.14
CA CYS A 297 5.43 -5.51 -8.98
C CYS A 297 6.82 -4.89 -8.78
N TYR A 298 7.78 -5.71 -8.38
CA TYR A 298 9.19 -5.36 -8.29
C TYR A 298 9.93 -5.89 -9.53
N ASN A 299 10.26 -5.00 -10.45
CA ASN A 299 10.91 -5.35 -11.71
C ASN A 299 12.09 -4.42 -11.98
N GLN A 300 13.28 -5.00 -12.15
CA GLN A 300 14.49 -4.25 -12.46
C GLN A 300 14.79 -4.31 -13.97
N ARG A 301 15.10 -3.16 -14.56
CA ARG A 301 15.39 -3.00 -15.98
C ARG A 301 16.81 -2.44 -16.17
N PRO A 302 17.69 -3.07 -17.00
CA PRO A 302 19.00 -2.52 -17.31
C PRO A 302 18.86 -1.19 -18.05
N ILE A 303 19.71 -0.22 -17.71
CA ILE A 303 19.82 1.08 -18.38
C ILE A 303 21.12 1.23 -19.15
N VAL A 304 22.10 0.37 -18.88
CA VAL A 304 23.41 0.38 -19.53
C VAL A 304 23.43 -0.47 -20.78
N SER A 305 24.29 -0.12 -21.73
CA SER A 305 24.52 -0.84 -22.98
C SER A 305 25.87 -1.56 -22.95
N VAL A 306 26.04 -2.52 -23.85
CA VAL A 306 27.31 -3.25 -24.00
C VAL A 306 28.39 -2.30 -24.48
N GLY A 307 29.51 -2.23 -23.77
CA GLY A 307 30.65 -1.36 -24.06
C GLY A 307 30.68 -0.08 -23.24
N ASP A 308 29.65 0.22 -22.46
CA ASP A 308 29.64 1.39 -21.57
C ASP A 308 30.69 1.24 -20.46
N GLU A 309 31.43 2.33 -20.20
CA GLU A 309 32.32 2.43 -19.07
C GLU A 309 31.53 2.90 -17.84
N VAL A 310 31.60 2.13 -16.77
CA VAL A 310 30.86 2.39 -15.53
C VAL A 310 31.81 2.64 -14.37
N VAL A 311 31.44 3.61 -13.54
CA VAL A 311 32.20 3.95 -12.33
C VAL A 311 31.56 3.33 -11.09
N LYS A 312 32.33 3.24 -10.01
CA LYS A 312 31.80 2.76 -8.72
C LYS A 312 30.67 3.66 -8.23
N GLY A 313 29.53 3.06 -7.91
CA GLY A 313 28.37 3.79 -7.40
C GLY A 313 27.41 4.28 -8.51
N GLU A 314 27.66 3.97 -9.75
CA GLU A 314 26.76 4.25 -10.88
C GLU A 314 25.63 3.22 -10.95
N ILE A 315 24.45 3.64 -11.40
CA ILE A 315 23.27 2.79 -11.50
C ILE A 315 23.36 1.99 -12.80
N LEU A 316 23.31 0.65 -12.68
CA LEU A 316 23.32 -0.29 -13.81
C LEU A 316 21.91 -0.65 -14.28
N ALA A 317 20.95 -0.72 -13.35
CA ALA A 317 19.59 -1.06 -13.64
C ALA A 317 18.62 -0.26 -12.75
N ASP A 318 17.52 0.21 -13.37
CA ASP A 318 16.44 0.88 -12.68
C ASP A 318 15.57 -0.13 -11.92
N GLY A 319 15.11 0.26 -10.73
CA GLY A 319 14.12 -0.45 -9.96
C GLY A 319 12.67 -0.09 -10.36
N PRO A 320 11.69 -0.51 -9.57
CA PRO A 320 10.31 -0.08 -9.74
C PRO A 320 10.21 1.44 -9.50
N SER A 321 9.29 2.11 -10.19
CA SER A 321 9.11 3.56 -10.10
C SER A 321 10.40 4.36 -10.30
N MET A 322 11.22 3.97 -11.24
CA MET A 322 12.46 4.66 -11.60
C MET A 322 12.61 4.78 -13.11
N GLU A 323 13.20 5.88 -13.55
CA GLU A 323 13.58 6.13 -14.94
C GLU A 323 14.99 6.73 -14.98
N LYS A 324 15.91 6.10 -15.71
CA LYS A 324 17.32 6.53 -15.88
C LYS A 324 18.03 6.90 -14.57
N GLY A 325 17.73 6.16 -13.52
CA GLY A 325 18.28 6.37 -12.18
C GLY A 325 17.55 7.39 -11.32
N GLU A 326 16.57 8.11 -11.84
CA GLU A 326 15.74 9.04 -11.11
C GLU A 326 14.45 8.39 -10.61
N LEU A 327 13.96 8.85 -9.46
CA LEU A 327 12.69 8.40 -8.90
C LEU A 327 11.53 8.89 -9.78
N ALA A 328 10.69 7.98 -10.25
CA ALA A 328 9.57 8.22 -11.13
C ALA A 328 8.29 7.62 -10.55
N LEU A 329 7.64 8.36 -9.62
CA LEU A 329 6.45 7.89 -8.90
C LEU A 329 5.15 8.00 -9.70
N GLY A 330 5.13 8.77 -10.79
CA GLY A 330 3.94 9.05 -11.58
C GLY A 330 4.24 9.39 -13.03
N ARG A 331 3.39 10.22 -13.61
CA ARG A 331 3.49 10.66 -15.01
C ARG A 331 3.25 12.16 -15.13
N ASN A 332 3.92 12.77 -16.11
CA ASN A 332 3.66 14.15 -16.50
C ASN A 332 2.47 14.19 -17.44
N VAL A 333 1.41 14.86 -17.04
CA VAL A 333 0.16 14.94 -17.81
C VAL A 333 -0.26 16.40 -18.01
N MET A 334 -0.99 16.65 -19.08
CA MET A 334 -1.54 17.98 -19.37
C MET A 334 -2.79 18.21 -18.52
N VAL A 335 -2.73 19.16 -17.61
CA VAL A 335 -3.79 19.50 -16.66
C VAL A 335 -4.35 20.87 -16.95
N GLY A 336 -5.68 20.99 -16.94
CA GLY A 336 -6.39 22.25 -16.96
C GLY A 336 -7.19 22.49 -15.68
N PHE A 337 -7.09 23.69 -15.12
CA PHE A 337 -7.89 24.09 -13.95
C PHE A 337 -9.18 24.76 -14.39
N MET A 338 -10.24 23.98 -14.51
CA MET A 338 -11.56 24.48 -14.89
C MET A 338 -12.67 23.63 -14.28
N THR A 339 -13.82 24.24 -14.04
CA THR A 339 -15.05 23.51 -13.71
C THR A 339 -15.67 22.95 -14.99
N TRP A 340 -16.19 21.71 -14.96
CA TRP A 340 -16.82 21.09 -16.12
C TRP A 340 -18.07 20.30 -15.72
N ASP A 341 -19.22 20.81 -16.09
CA ASP A 341 -20.55 20.20 -15.86
C ASP A 341 -20.81 19.64 -14.46
N GLY A 342 -20.09 20.10 -13.44
CA GLY A 342 -20.16 19.61 -12.07
C GLY A 342 -19.49 18.25 -11.81
N TYR A 343 -18.94 17.59 -12.82
CA TYR A 343 -18.29 16.28 -12.65
C TYR A 343 -16.96 16.33 -11.91
N ASN A 344 -16.37 17.49 -11.72
CA ASN A 344 -15.16 17.68 -10.90
C ASN A 344 -15.43 18.46 -9.60
N TYR A 345 -16.66 18.43 -9.11
CA TYR A 345 -17.04 18.99 -7.82
C TYR A 345 -16.34 18.24 -6.66
N GLU A 346 -15.96 18.97 -5.61
CA GLU A 346 -15.27 18.43 -4.42
C GLU A 346 -14.05 17.54 -4.73
N ASP A 347 -13.09 18.06 -5.50
CA ASP A 347 -11.83 17.36 -5.86
C ASP A 347 -11.98 16.14 -6.77
N ALA A 348 -13.14 15.92 -7.34
CA ALA A 348 -13.29 14.90 -8.35
C ALA A 348 -12.46 15.24 -9.60
N ILE A 349 -11.93 14.20 -10.22
CA ILE A 349 -11.03 14.31 -11.37
C ILE A 349 -11.75 13.81 -12.62
N ILE A 350 -11.67 14.59 -13.70
CA ILE A 350 -12.10 14.15 -15.03
C ILE A 350 -10.85 13.81 -15.82
N MET A 351 -10.86 12.66 -16.45
CA MET A 351 -9.70 12.11 -17.17
C MET A 351 -10.04 11.80 -18.62
N SER A 352 -9.08 11.96 -19.52
CA SER A 352 -9.19 11.54 -20.90
C SER A 352 -9.00 10.02 -21.06
N GLU A 353 -9.80 9.40 -21.93
CA GLU A 353 -9.67 7.99 -22.30
C GLU A 353 -8.31 7.66 -22.93
N ARG A 354 -7.61 8.64 -23.52
CA ARG A 354 -6.25 8.49 -24.03
C ARG A 354 -5.30 7.87 -22.99
N LEU A 355 -5.40 8.33 -21.74
CA LEU A 355 -4.55 7.81 -20.65
C LEU A 355 -4.80 6.32 -20.36
N VAL A 356 -6.02 5.86 -20.59
CA VAL A 356 -6.38 4.44 -20.44
C VAL A 356 -5.93 3.62 -21.66
N LYS A 357 -6.12 4.14 -22.87
CA LYS A 357 -5.71 3.47 -24.12
C LYS A 357 -4.21 3.25 -24.21
N ASP A 358 -3.43 4.29 -23.88
CA ASP A 358 -1.97 4.29 -23.98
C ASP A 358 -1.28 3.63 -22.78
N ASP A 359 -2.03 3.00 -21.88
CA ASP A 359 -1.51 2.34 -20.65
C ASP A 359 -0.66 3.29 -19.77
N VAL A 360 -0.99 4.59 -19.72
CA VAL A 360 -0.18 5.61 -19.01
C VAL A 360 -0.14 5.35 -17.51
N TYR A 361 -1.28 5.01 -16.89
CA TYR A 361 -1.41 4.72 -15.46
C TYR A 361 -1.69 3.23 -15.18
N THR A 362 -1.30 2.36 -16.06
CA THR A 362 -1.46 0.92 -15.85
C THR A 362 -0.42 0.40 -14.89
N SER A 363 -0.85 -0.37 -13.92
CA SER A 363 0.00 -0.99 -12.90
C SER A 363 -0.14 -2.50 -12.90
N ILE A 364 0.92 -3.18 -12.47
CA ILE A 364 0.97 -4.64 -12.33
C ILE A 364 0.91 -4.97 -10.84
N HIS A 365 -0.02 -5.83 -10.45
CA HIS A 365 -0.19 -6.31 -9.08
C HIS A 365 -0.04 -7.82 -9.05
N ILE A 366 0.66 -8.32 -8.02
CA ILE A 366 0.90 -9.74 -7.83
C ILE A 366 0.29 -10.14 -6.48
N GLU A 367 -0.73 -10.97 -6.52
CA GLU A 367 -1.39 -11.50 -5.34
C GLU A 367 -0.86 -12.90 -5.02
N GLU A 368 -0.75 -13.22 -3.74
CA GLU A 368 -0.29 -14.51 -3.24
C GLU A 368 -1.44 -15.23 -2.54
N TYR A 369 -1.70 -16.45 -2.96
CA TYR A 369 -2.66 -17.35 -2.34
C TYR A 369 -1.94 -18.58 -1.83
N GLU A 370 -2.26 -18.98 -0.60
CA GLU A 370 -1.59 -20.06 0.09
C GLU A 370 -2.60 -21.14 0.49
N SER A 371 -2.27 -22.39 0.22
CA SER A 371 -3.03 -23.55 0.66
C SER A 371 -2.13 -24.52 1.39
N GLU A 372 -2.53 -24.90 2.62
CA GLU A 372 -1.82 -25.82 3.48
C GLU A 372 -2.59 -27.14 3.60
N ALA A 373 -1.91 -28.26 3.41
CA ALA A 373 -2.43 -29.57 3.76
C ALA A 373 -1.95 -29.96 5.15
N ARG A 374 -2.89 -30.05 6.11
CA ARG A 374 -2.61 -30.29 7.53
C ARG A 374 -3.03 -31.71 7.94
N ASP A 375 -2.41 -32.23 8.99
CA ASP A 375 -2.90 -33.41 9.67
C ASP A 375 -4.11 -33.05 10.54
N THR A 376 -5.25 -33.66 10.28
CA THR A 376 -6.45 -33.54 11.12
C THR A 376 -6.64 -34.80 11.98
N LYS A 377 -7.49 -34.70 13.01
CA LYS A 377 -7.83 -35.85 13.88
C LYS A 377 -8.48 -37.01 13.14
N LEU A 378 -9.05 -36.74 11.96
CA LEU A 378 -9.79 -37.69 11.12
C LEU A 378 -8.95 -38.30 10.01
N GLY A 379 -7.75 -37.75 9.79
CA GLY A 379 -6.81 -38.16 8.77
C GLY A 379 -6.09 -36.93 8.16
N PRO A 380 -5.05 -37.14 7.36
CA PRO A 380 -4.35 -36.05 6.69
C PRO A 380 -5.21 -35.45 5.58
N GLU A 381 -5.15 -34.13 5.41
CA GLU A 381 -5.65 -33.45 4.21
C GLU A 381 -4.75 -33.78 3.03
N GLU A 382 -5.34 -33.94 1.85
CA GLU A 382 -4.62 -34.32 0.64
C GLU A 382 -4.86 -33.31 -0.47
N ILE A 383 -3.78 -32.93 -1.18
CA ILE A 383 -3.87 -32.11 -2.38
C ILE A 383 -3.98 -33.06 -3.56
N THR A 384 -5.12 -33.05 -4.25
CA THR A 384 -5.42 -33.95 -5.34
C THR A 384 -6.31 -33.29 -6.37
N ARG A 385 -6.27 -33.82 -7.61
CA ARG A 385 -7.18 -33.43 -8.69
C ARG A 385 -8.57 -34.08 -8.56
N ASP A 386 -8.68 -35.17 -7.80
CA ASP A 386 -9.92 -35.90 -7.61
C ASP A 386 -10.77 -35.21 -6.53
N ILE A 387 -11.57 -34.25 -6.95
CA ILE A 387 -12.41 -33.41 -6.11
C ILE A 387 -13.85 -33.85 -6.30
N PRO A 388 -14.61 -34.16 -5.24
CA PRO A 388 -16.02 -34.51 -5.37
C PRO A 388 -16.86 -33.34 -5.88
N ASN A 389 -17.89 -33.64 -6.69
CA ASN A 389 -18.90 -32.70 -7.20
C ASN A 389 -18.33 -31.55 -8.07
N VAL A 390 -17.22 -31.74 -8.74
CA VAL A 390 -16.62 -30.77 -9.65
C VAL A 390 -16.56 -31.33 -11.06
N GLY A 391 -17.07 -30.56 -12.03
CA GLY A 391 -17.02 -30.93 -13.46
C GLY A 391 -15.61 -30.87 -14.06
N GLU A 392 -15.36 -31.65 -15.12
CA GLU A 392 -14.05 -31.67 -15.77
C GLU A 392 -13.63 -30.32 -16.36
N ASP A 393 -14.58 -29.47 -16.72
CA ASP A 393 -14.27 -28.12 -17.24
C ASP A 393 -13.57 -27.25 -16.20
N ALA A 394 -13.96 -27.33 -14.93
CA ALA A 394 -13.32 -26.62 -13.82
C ALA A 394 -11.93 -27.18 -13.50
N LEU A 395 -11.68 -28.46 -13.81
CA LEU A 395 -10.40 -29.13 -13.59
C LEU A 395 -9.41 -28.95 -14.75
N ARG A 396 -9.83 -28.34 -15.85
CA ARG A 396 -9.02 -28.23 -17.08
C ARG A 396 -7.65 -27.60 -16.87
N ASN A 397 -7.56 -26.62 -16.01
CA ASN A 397 -6.31 -25.89 -15.74
C ASN A 397 -5.46 -26.49 -14.62
N LEU A 398 -5.94 -27.53 -13.94
CA LEU A 398 -5.18 -28.25 -12.92
C LEU A 398 -4.26 -29.32 -13.55
N ASP A 399 -3.10 -29.50 -12.94
CA ASP A 399 -2.19 -30.59 -13.29
C ASP A 399 -2.64 -31.92 -12.62
N GLU A 400 -1.88 -33.00 -12.84
CA GLU A 400 -2.16 -34.32 -12.22
C GLU A 400 -2.10 -34.31 -10.68
N ARG A 401 -1.42 -33.32 -10.10
CA ARG A 401 -1.30 -33.15 -8.64
C ARG A 401 -2.44 -32.33 -8.04
N GLY A 402 -3.33 -31.77 -8.88
CA GLY A 402 -4.39 -30.89 -8.45
C GLY A 402 -3.96 -29.43 -8.24
N ILE A 403 -2.81 -29.03 -8.79
CA ILE A 403 -2.28 -27.66 -8.70
C ILE A 403 -2.44 -26.98 -10.07
N ILE A 404 -2.79 -25.70 -10.07
CA ILE A 404 -2.98 -24.95 -11.30
C ILE A 404 -1.68 -24.76 -12.08
N ARG A 405 -1.77 -24.77 -13.41
CA ARG A 405 -0.63 -24.58 -14.31
C ARG A 405 -0.20 -23.13 -14.40
N ILE A 406 1.10 -22.90 -14.49
CA ILE A 406 1.67 -21.57 -14.77
C ILE A 406 1.21 -21.09 -16.14
N GLY A 407 0.81 -19.82 -16.25
CA GLY A 407 0.31 -19.20 -17.47
C GLY A 407 -1.20 -19.39 -17.71
N ALA A 408 -1.91 -20.09 -16.84
CA ALA A 408 -3.38 -20.20 -16.92
C ALA A 408 -4.04 -18.87 -16.57
N GLU A 409 -5.05 -18.48 -17.34
CA GLU A 409 -5.92 -17.37 -17.02
C GLU A 409 -7.03 -17.86 -16.10
N VAL A 410 -7.24 -17.17 -14.98
CA VAL A 410 -8.21 -17.51 -13.93
C VAL A 410 -9.18 -16.36 -13.69
N LYS A 411 -10.40 -16.72 -13.37
CA LYS A 411 -11.49 -15.83 -12.99
C LYS A 411 -11.96 -16.14 -11.57
N ASP A 412 -12.87 -15.32 -11.07
CA ASP A 412 -13.52 -15.55 -9.76
C ASP A 412 -14.12 -16.96 -9.70
N GLY A 413 -13.88 -17.65 -8.60
CA GLY A 413 -14.39 -18.99 -8.34
C GLY A 413 -13.60 -20.13 -8.99
N ASP A 414 -12.62 -19.87 -9.86
CA ASP A 414 -11.79 -20.93 -10.46
C ASP A 414 -10.91 -21.59 -9.40
N LEU A 415 -10.66 -22.89 -9.59
CA LEU A 415 -9.81 -23.69 -8.69
C LEU A 415 -8.33 -23.35 -8.88
N LEU A 416 -7.65 -23.06 -7.78
CA LEU A 416 -6.20 -22.86 -7.76
C LEU A 416 -5.48 -24.11 -7.27
N VAL A 417 -5.94 -24.70 -6.17
CA VAL A 417 -5.37 -25.91 -5.57
C VAL A 417 -6.50 -26.81 -5.13
N GLY A 418 -6.58 -28.00 -5.70
CA GLY A 418 -7.55 -29.01 -5.30
C GLY A 418 -7.13 -29.66 -3.98
N LYS A 419 -7.94 -29.50 -2.93
CA LYS A 419 -7.70 -30.08 -1.61
C LYS A 419 -8.96 -30.75 -1.09
N VAL A 420 -8.80 -31.94 -0.51
CA VAL A 420 -9.87 -32.68 0.12
C VAL A 420 -9.55 -32.94 1.58
N THR A 421 -10.55 -32.79 2.44
CA THR A 421 -10.42 -33.03 3.89
C THR A 421 -11.28 -34.23 4.27
N PRO A 422 -10.80 -35.22 5.04
CA PRO A 422 -11.60 -36.33 5.52
C PRO A 422 -12.76 -35.85 6.39
N LYS A 423 -13.97 -36.30 6.10
CA LYS A 423 -15.19 -36.01 6.87
C LYS A 423 -15.29 -37.01 8.04
N GLY A 424 -15.65 -36.54 9.23
CA GLY A 424 -15.91 -37.42 10.35
C GLY A 424 -17.15 -38.27 10.10
N VAL A 425 -17.15 -39.49 10.60
CA VAL A 425 -18.32 -40.36 10.60
C VAL A 425 -19.36 -39.78 11.57
N THR A 426 -20.15 -38.85 11.10
CA THR A 426 -21.47 -38.57 11.68
C THR A 426 -22.29 -39.84 11.47
N GLU A 427 -23.09 -40.24 12.43
CA GLU A 427 -23.88 -41.48 12.42
C GLU A 427 -24.55 -41.71 11.04
N LEU A 428 -23.92 -42.62 10.28
CA LEU A 428 -24.46 -43.05 9.00
C LEU A 428 -25.84 -43.66 9.20
N THR A 429 -26.82 -43.25 8.38
CA THR A 429 -28.13 -43.92 8.36
C THR A 429 -27.92 -45.40 7.98
N ALA A 430 -28.89 -46.26 8.33
CA ALA A 430 -28.77 -47.69 8.03
C ALA A 430 -28.60 -47.98 6.54
N GLU A 431 -29.18 -47.12 5.67
CA GLU A 431 -29.08 -47.20 4.21
C GLU A 431 -27.68 -46.79 3.71
N GLU A 432 -27.07 -45.74 4.26
CA GLU A 432 -25.71 -45.31 3.95
C GLU A 432 -24.68 -46.34 4.41
N ARG A 433 -24.86 -47.02 5.57
CA ARG A 433 -24.01 -48.12 5.96
C ARG A 433 -24.07 -49.30 5.00
N LEU A 434 -25.23 -49.57 4.43
CA LEU A 434 -25.42 -50.62 3.43
C LEU A 434 -24.71 -50.24 2.11
N LEU A 435 -24.81 -49.02 1.66
CA LEU A 435 -24.11 -48.48 0.47
C LEU A 435 -22.58 -48.50 0.67
N HIS A 436 -22.08 -48.12 1.85
CA HIS A 436 -20.66 -48.25 2.23
C HIS A 436 -20.17 -49.71 2.20
N ALA A 437 -21.00 -50.64 2.63
CA ALA A 437 -20.66 -52.07 2.61
C ALA A 437 -20.67 -52.68 1.18
N ILE A 438 -21.51 -52.14 0.27
CA ILE A 438 -21.64 -52.62 -1.11
C ILE A 438 -20.53 -52.04 -2.01
N PHE A 439 -20.19 -50.77 -1.86
CA PHE A 439 -19.23 -50.09 -2.71
C PHE A 439 -17.79 -50.10 -2.19
N GLY A 440 -17.53 -50.71 -1.05
CA GLY A 440 -16.22 -50.91 -0.44
C GLY A 440 -15.59 -49.59 0.07
N GLU A 441 -14.40 -49.71 0.68
CA GLU A 441 -13.67 -48.59 1.35
C GLU A 441 -13.30 -47.41 0.47
N LYS A 442 -13.63 -47.42 -0.81
CA LYS A 442 -13.34 -46.30 -1.75
C LYS A 442 -14.29 -45.11 -1.62
N ALA A 443 -15.37 -45.22 -0.90
CA ALA A 443 -16.27 -44.11 -0.58
C ALA A 443 -15.86 -43.48 0.77
N ARG A 444 -14.61 -43.05 0.93
CA ARG A 444 -14.25 -42.10 2.02
C ARG A 444 -14.98 -40.83 1.70
N GLU A 445 -15.92 -40.45 2.56
CA GLU A 445 -16.56 -39.15 2.50
C GLU A 445 -15.49 -38.08 2.76
N VAL A 446 -15.05 -37.46 1.69
CA VAL A 446 -14.13 -36.33 1.74
C VAL A 446 -14.92 -35.06 1.42
N ARG A 447 -14.63 -34.00 2.14
CA ARG A 447 -15.18 -32.66 1.89
C ARG A 447 -14.23 -31.91 0.99
N ASP A 448 -14.78 -31.20 0.01
CA ASP A 448 -14.01 -30.24 -0.81
C ASP A 448 -13.61 -29.02 0.05
N THR A 449 -12.33 -28.82 0.22
CA THR A 449 -11.73 -27.65 0.87
C THR A 449 -10.71 -26.97 -0.04
N SER A 450 -10.92 -27.08 -1.35
CA SER A 450 -10.04 -26.54 -2.38
C SER A 450 -9.92 -25.03 -2.27
N LEU A 451 -8.72 -24.53 -2.57
CA LEU A 451 -8.48 -23.09 -2.69
C LEU A 451 -9.04 -22.61 -4.02
N ARG A 452 -9.95 -21.66 -3.97
CA ARG A 452 -10.54 -21.00 -5.13
C ARG A 452 -10.14 -19.54 -5.17
N VAL A 453 -10.19 -18.94 -6.36
CA VAL A 453 -9.98 -17.51 -6.53
C VAL A 453 -11.11 -16.76 -5.80
N PRO A 454 -10.78 -15.84 -4.86
CA PRO A 454 -11.79 -15.04 -4.17
C PRO A 454 -12.56 -14.14 -5.13
N HIS A 455 -13.76 -13.73 -4.75
CA HIS A 455 -14.56 -12.78 -5.51
C HIS A 455 -13.83 -11.45 -5.70
N GLY A 456 -13.77 -10.95 -6.94
CA GLY A 456 -13.01 -9.76 -7.33
C GLY A 456 -11.52 -10.03 -7.60
N GLY A 457 -11.06 -11.30 -7.46
CA GLY A 457 -9.74 -11.76 -7.89
C GLY A 457 -9.76 -12.21 -9.35
N GLY A 458 -8.61 -12.63 -9.85
CA GLY A 458 -8.45 -13.15 -11.20
C GLY A 458 -7.15 -12.64 -11.81
N GLY A 459 -6.79 -13.14 -12.96
CA GLY A 459 -5.57 -12.77 -13.65
C GLY A 459 -4.87 -13.96 -14.29
N ILE A 460 -3.55 -13.87 -14.41
CA ILE A 460 -2.72 -14.93 -14.99
C ILE A 460 -1.82 -15.53 -13.92
N ILE A 461 -1.73 -16.85 -13.86
CA ILE A 461 -0.84 -17.54 -12.94
C ILE A 461 0.61 -17.28 -13.37
N HIS A 462 1.36 -16.59 -12.50
CA HIS A 462 2.75 -16.22 -12.76
C HIS A 462 3.73 -17.29 -12.30
N ASP A 463 3.55 -17.76 -11.06
CA ASP A 463 4.44 -18.73 -10.44
C ASP A 463 3.68 -19.60 -9.45
N VAL A 464 4.16 -20.82 -9.24
CA VAL A 464 3.62 -21.75 -8.25
C VAL A 464 4.79 -22.38 -7.51
N LYS A 465 4.78 -22.29 -6.17
CA LYS A 465 5.79 -22.88 -5.30
C LYS A 465 5.16 -23.95 -4.43
N VAL A 466 5.76 -25.13 -4.46
CA VAL A 466 5.31 -26.29 -3.67
C VAL A 466 6.40 -26.63 -2.66
N PHE A 467 6.04 -26.72 -1.40
CA PHE A 467 6.92 -27.09 -0.30
C PHE A 467 6.39 -28.37 0.33
N ASN A 468 7.23 -29.38 0.46
CA ASN A 468 6.86 -30.67 1.05
C ASN A 468 7.73 -30.97 2.25
N ARG A 469 7.14 -31.51 3.30
CA ARG A 469 7.90 -31.96 4.46
C ARG A 469 8.85 -33.12 4.12
N GLU A 470 8.46 -33.98 3.19
CA GLU A 470 9.26 -35.13 2.73
C GLU A 470 10.56 -34.68 2.05
N ASP A 471 10.55 -33.55 1.37
CA ASP A 471 11.72 -32.98 0.70
C ASP A 471 12.67 -32.26 1.67
N GLY A 472 12.31 -32.19 2.97
CA GLY A 472 13.11 -31.55 4.02
C GLY A 472 12.86 -30.06 4.21
N ASP A 473 11.79 -29.50 3.64
CA ASP A 473 11.41 -28.12 3.81
C ASP A 473 10.93 -27.85 5.26
N GLU A 474 11.32 -26.68 5.80
CA GLU A 474 10.87 -26.25 7.13
C GLU A 474 9.42 -25.76 7.05
N LEU A 475 8.47 -26.62 7.38
CA LEU A 475 7.05 -26.30 7.46
C LEU A 475 6.58 -26.16 8.92
N PRO A 476 5.49 -25.40 9.18
CA PRO A 476 4.88 -25.33 10.49
C PRO A 476 4.52 -26.72 11.04
N PRO A 477 4.45 -26.90 12.35
CA PRO A 477 4.05 -28.18 12.95
C PRO A 477 2.65 -28.60 12.47
N GLY A 478 2.51 -29.86 12.02
CA GLY A 478 1.24 -30.39 11.54
C GLY A 478 0.92 -30.13 10.06
N VAL A 479 1.72 -29.35 9.34
CA VAL A 479 1.58 -29.11 7.90
C VAL A 479 2.47 -30.08 7.13
N ASN A 480 1.90 -30.82 6.18
CA ASN A 480 2.63 -31.78 5.34
C ASN A 480 3.06 -31.19 4.01
N GLN A 481 2.19 -30.38 3.42
CA GLN A 481 2.43 -29.72 2.14
C GLN A 481 1.88 -28.31 2.16
N LEU A 482 2.62 -27.39 1.55
CA LEU A 482 2.26 -25.98 1.38
C LEU A 482 2.39 -25.61 -0.09
N VAL A 483 1.32 -25.07 -0.67
CA VAL A 483 1.31 -24.57 -2.05
C VAL A 483 1.04 -23.08 -2.06
N ARG A 484 1.94 -22.31 -2.68
CA ARG A 484 1.77 -20.87 -2.91
C ARG A 484 1.58 -20.61 -4.39
N VAL A 485 0.51 -19.92 -4.70
CA VAL A 485 0.14 -19.55 -6.07
C VAL A 485 0.22 -18.02 -6.19
N TYR A 486 0.93 -17.54 -7.19
CA TYR A 486 1.07 -16.12 -7.49
C TYR A 486 0.27 -15.77 -8.74
N ILE A 487 -0.67 -14.83 -8.58
CA ILE A 487 -1.54 -14.34 -9.65
C ILE A 487 -1.15 -12.91 -10.00
N VAL A 488 -0.88 -12.66 -11.26
CA VAL A 488 -0.58 -11.33 -11.79
C VAL A 488 -1.83 -10.71 -12.39
N GLN A 489 -2.12 -9.48 -11.96
CA GLN A 489 -3.17 -8.64 -12.52
C GLN A 489 -2.57 -7.40 -13.16
N LYS A 490 -3.04 -7.07 -14.35
CA LYS A 490 -2.76 -5.79 -15.01
C LYS A 490 -3.96 -4.88 -14.77
N ARG A 491 -3.81 -3.87 -13.93
CA ARG A 491 -4.87 -2.95 -13.57
C ARG A 491 -4.71 -1.63 -14.31
N LYS A 492 -5.63 -1.33 -15.20
CA LYS A 492 -5.75 -0.02 -15.84
C LYS A 492 -6.40 0.95 -14.88
N ILE A 493 -6.19 2.25 -15.14
CA ILE A 493 -6.89 3.27 -14.39
C ILE A 493 -8.39 3.23 -14.70
N SER A 494 -9.22 3.36 -13.66
CA SER A 494 -10.67 3.30 -13.77
C SER A 494 -11.35 4.38 -12.94
N GLU A 495 -12.64 4.60 -13.20
CA GLU A 495 -13.47 5.50 -12.39
C GLU A 495 -13.52 5.01 -10.94
N GLY A 496 -13.36 5.92 -9.98
CA GLY A 496 -13.27 5.61 -8.56
C GLY A 496 -11.84 5.41 -8.02
N ASP A 497 -10.83 5.32 -8.88
CA ASP A 497 -9.45 5.27 -8.45
C ASP A 497 -8.99 6.63 -7.92
N LYS A 498 -8.11 6.60 -6.92
CA LYS A 498 -7.60 7.80 -6.28
C LYS A 498 -6.28 8.23 -6.91
N MET A 499 -6.20 9.50 -7.27
CA MET A 499 -4.99 10.14 -7.76
C MET A 499 -4.61 11.33 -6.90
N ALA A 500 -3.35 11.71 -6.96
CA ALA A 500 -2.82 12.87 -6.25
C ALA A 500 -1.66 13.52 -7.02
N GLY A 501 -1.44 14.81 -6.73
CA GLY A 501 -0.17 15.46 -7.04
C GLY A 501 0.80 15.37 -5.86
N ARG A 502 1.92 16.10 -5.94
CA ARG A 502 2.92 16.19 -4.87
C ARG A 502 2.59 17.24 -3.80
N HIS A 503 1.61 18.09 -4.02
CA HIS A 503 1.27 19.26 -3.19
C HIS A 503 0.10 19.02 -2.22
N GLY A 504 -0.21 17.77 -1.90
CA GLY A 504 -1.36 17.44 -1.06
C GLY A 504 -2.71 17.53 -1.75
N ASN A 505 -2.76 17.80 -3.06
CA ASN A 505 -3.96 17.74 -3.86
C ASN A 505 -4.29 16.28 -4.19
N LYS A 506 -5.42 15.82 -3.70
CA LYS A 506 -5.93 14.45 -3.89
C LYS A 506 -7.34 14.46 -4.42
N GLY A 507 -7.65 13.53 -5.28
CA GLY A 507 -8.99 13.39 -5.83
C GLY A 507 -9.28 12.00 -6.31
N VAL A 508 -10.55 11.75 -6.57
CA VAL A 508 -11.06 10.48 -7.09
C VAL A 508 -11.56 10.72 -8.51
N ILE A 509 -11.27 9.80 -9.42
CA ILE A 509 -11.73 9.89 -10.79
C ILE A 509 -13.24 9.70 -10.81
N SER A 510 -13.95 10.74 -11.27
CA SER A 510 -15.42 10.71 -11.39
C SER A 510 -15.87 10.20 -12.74
N LYS A 511 -15.16 10.58 -13.79
CA LYS A 511 -15.52 10.22 -15.16
C LYS A 511 -14.29 10.17 -16.06
N ILE A 512 -14.31 9.19 -16.97
CA ILE A 512 -13.35 9.08 -18.07
C ILE A 512 -14.09 9.45 -19.35
N LEU A 513 -13.64 10.53 -20.00
CA LEU A 513 -14.26 11.03 -21.22
C LEU A 513 -13.52 10.55 -22.46
N PRO A 514 -14.21 10.33 -23.58
CA PRO A 514 -13.58 10.15 -24.88
C PRO A 514 -12.68 11.35 -25.21
N GLU A 515 -11.63 11.09 -25.98
CA GLU A 515 -10.64 12.11 -26.33
C GLU A 515 -11.26 13.30 -27.10
N GLU A 516 -12.29 13.02 -27.92
CA GLU A 516 -13.02 14.00 -28.72
C GLU A 516 -13.83 14.98 -27.88
N ASP A 517 -14.31 14.55 -26.71
CA ASP A 517 -15.14 15.36 -25.81
C ASP A 517 -14.31 16.22 -24.85
N MET A 518 -13.00 15.97 -24.77
CA MET A 518 -12.11 16.74 -23.91
C MET A 518 -11.88 18.14 -24.47
N PRO A 519 -11.78 19.18 -23.63
CA PRO A 519 -11.31 20.48 -24.03
C PRO A 519 -9.94 20.40 -24.66
N TYR A 520 -9.70 21.25 -25.67
CA TYR A 520 -8.44 21.27 -26.42
C TYR A 520 -7.85 22.68 -26.56
N LEU A 521 -6.54 22.73 -26.73
CA LEU A 521 -5.77 23.94 -26.98
C LEU A 521 -5.97 24.44 -28.42
N PRO A 522 -5.60 25.72 -28.73
CA PRO A 522 -5.67 26.28 -30.11
C PRO A 522 -4.88 25.49 -31.15
N ASP A 523 -3.88 24.73 -30.74
CA ASP A 523 -3.08 23.81 -31.58
C ASP A 523 -3.77 22.46 -31.85
N GLY A 524 -4.94 22.22 -31.23
CA GLY A 524 -5.69 20.98 -31.35
C GLY A 524 -5.31 19.90 -30.33
N THR A 525 -4.36 20.14 -29.43
CA THR A 525 -3.95 19.17 -28.39
C THR A 525 -5.01 19.08 -27.30
N PRO A 526 -5.60 17.90 -27.04
CA PRO A 526 -6.58 17.73 -25.96
C PRO A 526 -5.92 17.76 -24.59
N ILE A 527 -6.67 18.17 -23.57
CA ILE A 527 -6.26 18.12 -22.17
C ILE A 527 -6.41 16.69 -21.67
N ASP A 528 -5.49 16.24 -20.81
CA ASP A 528 -5.51 14.90 -20.24
C ASP A 528 -6.37 14.81 -18.98
N ILE A 529 -6.28 15.81 -18.11
CA ILE A 529 -6.96 15.85 -16.80
C ILE A 529 -7.55 17.24 -16.56
N MET A 530 -8.76 17.29 -16.03
CA MET A 530 -9.40 18.53 -15.56
C MET A 530 -9.54 18.50 -14.05
N LEU A 531 -9.03 19.52 -13.39
CA LEU A 531 -9.11 19.73 -11.95
C LEU A 531 -9.97 20.95 -11.61
N ASN A 532 -10.68 20.87 -10.49
CA ASN A 532 -11.48 21.98 -10.00
C ASN A 532 -10.57 23.08 -9.40
N PRO A 533 -10.64 24.31 -9.87
CA PRO A 533 -9.85 25.42 -9.34
C PRO A 533 -10.22 25.80 -7.89
N LEU A 534 -11.44 25.51 -7.44
CA LEU A 534 -11.88 25.76 -6.06
C LEU A 534 -11.09 24.96 -5.01
N GLY A 535 -10.42 23.88 -5.42
CA GLY A 535 -9.56 23.08 -4.56
C GLY A 535 -8.23 23.75 -4.17
N VAL A 536 -7.86 24.89 -4.77
CA VAL A 536 -6.57 25.54 -4.52
C VAL A 536 -6.64 26.62 -3.43
N PRO A 537 -7.56 27.60 -3.47
CA PRO A 537 -7.47 28.77 -2.58
C PRO A 537 -7.59 28.45 -1.09
N SER A 538 -8.55 27.59 -0.72
CA SER A 538 -8.80 27.24 0.70
C SER A 538 -7.70 26.39 1.31
N ARG A 539 -6.91 25.70 0.50
CA ARG A 539 -5.86 24.78 0.92
C ARG A 539 -4.47 25.38 0.91
N MET A 540 -4.33 26.56 0.29
CA MET A 540 -3.07 27.31 0.27
C MET A 540 -1.86 26.52 -0.26
N ASN A 541 -2.09 25.65 -1.26
CA ASN A 541 -1.05 24.87 -1.91
C ASN A 541 -0.77 25.40 -3.32
N ILE A 542 -0.33 26.65 -3.38
CA ILE A 542 -0.08 27.37 -4.64
C ILE A 542 1.09 26.76 -5.45
N GLY A 543 1.97 26.01 -4.80
CA GLY A 543 3.08 25.31 -5.46
C GLY A 543 2.65 24.43 -6.63
N GLN A 544 1.44 23.85 -6.58
CA GLN A 544 0.88 23.09 -7.70
C GLN A 544 0.65 23.95 -8.97
N VAL A 545 0.28 25.21 -8.81
CA VAL A 545 0.07 26.13 -9.94
C VAL A 545 1.41 26.58 -10.50
N LEU A 546 2.41 26.83 -9.65
CA LEU A 546 3.77 27.14 -10.09
C LEU A 546 4.40 25.94 -10.83
N GLU A 547 4.20 24.72 -10.34
CA GLU A 547 4.61 23.50 -11.03
C GLU A 547 3.93 23.39 -12.41
N LEU A 548 2.63 23.65 -12.49
CA LEU A 548 1.86 23.60 -13.73
C LEU A 548 2.45 24.56 -14.78
N HIS A 549 2.72 25.80 -14.40
CA HIS A 549 3.25 26.83 -15.27
C HIS A 549 4.68 26.50 -15.73
N MET A 550 5.53 26.16 -14.79
CA MET A 550 6.91 25.79 -15.08
C MET A 550 7.00 24.53 -15.95
N GLY A 551 6.12 23.53 -15.67
CA GLY A 551 6.03 22.30 -16.47
C GLY A 551 5.66 22.56 -17.93
N MET A 552 4.76 23.50 -18.18
CA MET A 552 4.39 23.86 -19.55
C MET A 552 5.54 24.54 -20.28
N ALA A 553 6.20 25.50 -19.64
CA ALA A 553 7.38 26.17 -20.19
C ALA A 553 8.50 25.17 -20.49
N ALA A 554 8.80 24.26 -19.55
CA ALA A 554 9.82 23.25 -19.70
C ALA A 554 9.55 22.29 -20.86
N ARG A 555 8.27 21.93 -21.09
CA ARG A 555 7.87 21.09 -22.22
C ARG A 555 8.11 21.77 -23.57
N TYR A 556 7.77 23.08 -23.69
CA TYR A 556 8.02 23.83 -24.91
C TYR A 556 9.51 24.02 -25.19
N LEU A 557 10.30 24.24 -24.14
CA LEU A 557 11.76 24.39 -24.25
C LEU A 557 12.50 23.05 -24.38
N GLY A 558 11.85 21.93 -24.08
CA GLY A 558 12.45 20.60 -24.13
C GLY A 558 13.49 20.34 -23.03
N ILE A 559 13.35 20.96 -21.86
CA ILE A 559 14.27 20.90 -20.73
C ILE A 559 13.62 20.24 -19.51
N HIS A 560 14.46 19.66 -18.63
CA HIS A 560 14.07 19.26 -17.28
C HIS A 560 14.56 20.31 -16.29
N ILE A 561 13.72 20.70 -15.34
CA ILE A 561 13.99 21.76 -14.38
C ILE A 561 14.14 21.13 -12.99
N ALA A 562 15.24 21.44 -12.30
CA ALA A 562 15.46 21.07 -10.91
C ALA A 562 15.39 22.35 -10.06
N SER A 563 14.36 22.45 -9.21
CA SER A 563 14.15 23.53 -8.25
C SER A 563 14.30 22.98 -6.84
N PRO A 564 15.47 23.09 -6.19
CA PRO A 564 15.72 22.60 -4.84
C PRO A 564 14.79 23.26 -3.82
N VAL A 565 14.42 22.52 -2.78
CA VAL A 565 13.57 23.00 -1.70
C VAL A 565 14.29 24.12 -0.94
N PHE A 566 13.62 25.24 -0.70
CA PHE A 566 14.10 26.45 -0.03
C PHE A 566 15.24 27.22 -0.73
N ASP A 567 15.69 26.75 -1.87
CA ASP A 567 16.70 27.40 -2.71
C ASP A 567 16.33 27.23 -4.20
N GLY A 568 15.06 27.37 -4.51
CA GLY A 568 14.49 27.12 -5.81
C GLY A 568 14.21 28.37 -6.63
N ALA A 569 13.51 28.18 -7.74
CA ALA A 569 13.10 29.25 -8.64
C ALA A 569 12.16 30.24 -7.93
N ARG A 570 12.38 31.53 -8.15
CA ARG A 570 11.52 32.61 -7.70
C ARG A 570 10.38 32.82 -8.71
N GLU A 571 9.36 33.58 -8.32
CA GLU A 571 8.26 33.90 -9.20
C GLU A 571 8.74 34.60 -10.49
N GLU A 572 9.75 35.46 -10.39
CA GLU A 572 10.37 36.17 -11.52
C GLU A 572 11.00 35.19 -12.51
N ASP A 573 11.73 34.19 -12.02
CA ASP A 573 12.35 33.12 -12.83
C ASP A 573 11.29 32.31 -13.58
N VAL A 574 10.13 32.07 -12.97
CA VAL A 574 8.99 31.37 -13.58
C VAL A 574 8.43 32.22 -14.74
N TRP A 575 8.25 33.54 -14.52
CA TRP A 575 7.74 34.42 -15.55
C TRP A 575 8.72 34.59 -16.74
N GLU A 576 9.99 34.70 -16.45
CA GLU A 576 11.03 34.77 -17.49
C GLU A 576 11.07 33.50 -18.34
N THR A 577 10.98 32.32 -17.69
CA THR A 577 10.94 31.03 -18.38
C THR A 577 9.68 30.89 -19.26
N LEU A 578 8.53 31.40 -18.81
CA LEU A 578 7.30 31.44 -19.60
C LEU A 578 7.44 32.35 -20.83
N GLU A 579 8.07 33.52 -20.68
CA GLU A 579 8.33 34.43 -21.80
C GLU A 579 9.32 33.84 -22.82
N GLU A 580 10.37 33.14 -22.34
CA GLU A 580 11.30 32.42 -23.22
C GLU A 580 10.62 31.31 -24.02
N ALA A 581 9.61 30.63 -23.40
CA ALA A 581 8.76 29.66 -24.08
C ALA A 581 7.74 30.27 -25.04
N GLY A 582 7.67 31.65 -25.16
CA GLY A 582 6.73 32.34 -25.98
C GLY A 582 5.30 32.41 -25.45
N MET A 583 5.12 32.18 -24.14
CA MET A 583 3.84 32.19 -23.46
C MET A 583 3.58 33.51 -22.73
N SER A 584 2.33 33.76 -22.38
CA SER A 584 1.98 34.93 -21.55
C SER A 584 2.41 34.67 -20.10
N ARG A 585 2.76 35.73 -19.35
CA ARG A 585 3.16 35.65 -17.93
C ARG A 585 2.11 34.97 -17.01
N ASP A 586 0.83 35.09 -17.37
CA ASP A 586 -0.27 34.52 -16.62
C ASP A 586 -0.53 33.03 -16.95
N ALA A 587 0.22 32.47 -17.91
CA ALA A 587 0.13 31.07 -18.38
C ALA A 587 -1.30 30.59 -18.66
N LYS A 588 -2.22 31.51 -18.97
CA LYS A 588 -3.60 31.22 -19.31
C LYS A 588 -3.80 31.18 -20.80
N THR A 589 -4.46 30.14 -21.28
CA THR A 589 -4.79 29.96 -22.70
C THR A 589 -6.30 29.88 -22.91
N VAL A 590 -6.73 30.12 -24.13
CA VAL A 590 -8.11 29.90 -24.54
C VAL A 590 -8.28 28.43 -24.86
N LEU A 591 -9.26 27.79 -24.25
CA LEU A 591 -9.62 26.42 -24.54
C LEU A 591 -10.91 26.38 -25.36
N TYR A 592 -11.05 25.34 -26.16
CA TYR A 592 -12.24 25.03 -26.93
C TYR A 592 -12.92 23.81 -26.41
N ASP A 593 -14.26 23.80 -26.34
CA ASP A 593 -15.04 22.64 -25.92
C ASP A 593 -15.00 21.56 -27.02
N GLY A 594 -14.57 20.34 -26.66
CA GLY A 594 -14.52 19.23 -27.61
C GLY A 594 -15.87 18.85 -28.21
N ARG A 595 -16.98 19.10 -27.49
CA ARG A 595 -18.34 18.76 -27.94
C ARG A 595 -18.95 19.75 -28.89
N THR A 596 -18.70 21.07 -28.67
CA THR A 596 -19.32 22.15 -29.45
C THR A 596 -18.35 22.81 -30.42
N GLY A 597 -17.04 22.75 -30.15
CA GLY A 597 -16.02 23.44 -30.86
C GLY A 597 -15.97 24.94 -30.59
N GLU A 598 -16.75 25.46 -29.64
CA GLU A 598 -16.77 26.85 -29.24
C GLU A 598 -15.71 27.15 -28.17
N PRO A 599 -15.12 28.36 -28.17
CA PRO A 599 -14.19 28.73 -27.09
C PRO A 599 -14.94 28.94 -25.77
N PHE A 600 -14.28 28.60 -24.65
CA PHE A 600 -14.79 28.96 -23.33
C PHE A 600 -14.68 30.46 -23.07
N ASP A 601 -15.62 31.00 -22.28
CA ASP A 601 -15.71 32.43 -21.97
C ASP A 601 -14.46 32.99 -21.30
N ASN A 602 -13.82 32.21 -20.44
CA ASN A 602 -12.62 32.61 -19.70
C ASN A 602 -11.39 31.82 -20.13
N ARG A 603 -10.23 32.49 -20.10
CA ARG A 603 -8.94 31.83 -20.29
C ARG A 603 -8.66 30.90 -19.09
N VAL A 604 -8.14 29.73 -19.37
CA VAL A 604 -7.89 28.65 -18.40
C VAL A 604 -6.40 28.50 -18.21
N SER A 605 -5.98 28.24 -16.96
CA SER A 605 -4.61 27.82 -16.62
C SER A 605 -4.40 26.38 -17.05
N VAL A 606 -3.53 26.18 -18.03
CA VAL A 606 -3.19 24.83 -18.55
C VAL A 606 -1.69 24.65 -18.50
N GLY A 607 -1.25 23.45 -18.13
CA GLY A 607 0.16 23.13 -18.12
C GLY A 607 0.41 21.67 -17.81
N ILE A 608 1.67 21.35 -17.56
CA ILE A 608 2.10 20.00 -17.21
C ILE A 608 2.24 19.89 -15.69
N MET A 609 1.54 18.92 -15.14
CA MET A 609 1.63 18.57 -13.72
C MET A 609 1.99 17.10 -13.56
N TYR A 610 2.75 16.80 -12.53
CA TYR A 610 3.12 15.43 -12.18
C TYR A 610 2.03 14.80 -11.32
N MET A 611 1.32 13.81 -11.87
CA MET A 611 0.22 13.14 -11.20
C MET A 611 0.59 11.69 -10.86
N ILE A 612 0.17 11.25 -9.68
CA ILE A 612 0.52 9.97 -9.08
C ILE A 612 -0.76 9.14 -8.90
N LYS A 613 -0.71 7.86 -9.29
CA LYS A 613 -1.74 6.87 -8.95
C LYS A 613 -1.48 6.32 -7.56
N LEU A 614 -2.46 6.40 -6.67
CA LEU A 614 -2.34 5.90 -5.30
C LEU A 614 -2.79 4.45 -5.19
N ALA A 615 -2.32 3.75 -4.15
CA ALA A 615 -2.66 2.36 -3.83
C ALA A 615 -4.11 2.17 -3.30
N HIS A 616 -4.99 3.14 -3.55
CA HIS A 616 -6.41 3.10 -3.21
C HIS A 616 -7.25 2.93 -4.48
N MET A 617 -7.23 1.72 -5.03
CA MET A 617 -7.98 1.40 -6.24
C MET A 617 -9.37 0.87 -5.90
N VAL A 618 -10.34 1.16 -6.78
CA VAL A 618 -11.74 0.77 -6.59
C VAL A 618 -11.91 -0.75 -6.55
N ASP A 619 -11.14 -1.50 -7.34
CA ASP A 619 -11.22 -2.97 -7.40
C ASP A 619 -10.95 -3.63 -6.04
N ASP A 620 -10.09 -3.04 -5.22
CA ASP A 620 -9.80 -3.54 -3.88
C ASP A 620 -10.89 -3.20 -2.86
N LYS A 621 -11.76 -2.24 -3.15
CA LYS A 621 -12.77 -1.69 -2.23
C LYS A 621 -14.21 -2.07 -2.60
N LEU A 622 -14.47 -2.36 -3.88
CA LEU A 622 -15.78 -2.79 -4.35
C LEU A 622 -16.12 -4.13 -3.71
N HIS A 623 -17.24 -4.18 -3.04
CA HIS A 623 -17.71 -5.38 -2.35
C HIS A 623 -19.22 -5.44 -2.30
N ALA A 624 -19.77 -6.62 -2.58
CA ALA A 624 -21.19 -6.92 -2.44
C ALA A 624 -21.35 -8.31 -1.81
N ARG A 625 -22.47 -8.53 -1.17
CA ARG A 625 -22.81 -9.80 -0.53
C ARG A 625 -24.32 -10.05 -0.65
N SER A 626 -24.67 -11.28 -0.95
CA SER A 626 -26.04 -11.80 -0.78
C SER A 626 -26.09 -12.67 0.48
N THR A 627 -25.46 -13.82 0.45
CA THR A 627 -25.29 -14.76 1.57
C THR A 627 -23.81 -15.04 1.78
N GLY A 628 -23.41 -15.40 2.99
CA GLY A 628 -22.00 -15.68 3.30
C GLY A 628 -21.84 -16.14 4.74
N PRO A 629 -20.61 -16.13 5.29
CA PRO A 629 -20.33 -16.62 6.63
C PRO A 629 -20.94 -15.72 7.72
N TYR A 630 -21.37 -16.35 8.79
CA TYR A 630 -21.98 -15.73 9.97
C TYR A 630 -21.16 -16.03 11.23
N SER A 631 -21.26 -15.12 12.21
CA SER A 631 -20.66 -15.36 13.54
C SER A 631 -21.32 -16.54 14.24
N LEU A 632 -20.53 -17.36 14.93
CA LEU A 632 -21.05 -18.53 15.66
C LEU A 632 -21.94 -18.16 16.86
N VAL A 633 -21.64 -17.07 17.55
CA VAL A 633 -22.37 -16.67 18.77
C VAL A 633 -23.60 -15.84 18.45
N THR A 634 -23.43 -14.76 17.69
CA THR A 634 -24.49 -13.78 17.42
C THR A 634 -25.30 -14.12 16.17
N GLN A 635 -24.87 -15.06 15.35
CA GLN A 635 -25.47 -15.41 14.05
C GLN A 635 -25.62 -14.21 13.09
N GLN A 636 -24.85 -13.15 13.33
CA GLN A 636 -24.80 -11.98 12.45
C GLN A 636 -23.77 -12.17 11.34
N PRO A 637 -23.96 -11.52 10.17
CA PRO A 637 -22.94 -11.54 9.12
C PRO A 637 -21.61 -11.04 9.63
N LEU A 638 -20.51 -11.70 9.24
CA LEU A 638 -19.17 -11.21 9.51
C LEU A 638 -18.94 -9.86 8.82
N GLY A 639 -17.97 -9.06 9.27
CA GLY A 639 -17.58 -7.79 8.67
C GLY A 639 -16.34 -7.93 7.78
N GLY A 640 -16.19 -7.03 6.81
CA GLY A 640 -15.00 -6.91 5.97
C GLY A 640 -15.04 -7.72 4.67
N LYS A 641 -14.45 -7.16 3.60
CA LYS A 641 -14.39 -7.78 2.25
C LYS A 641 -13.65 -9.12 2.27
N ALA A 642 -12.54 -9.21 3.01
CA ALA A 642 -11.72 -10.43 3.09
C ALA A 642 -12.47 -11.66 3.64
N GLN A 643 -13.49 -11.44 4.44
CA GLN A 643 -14.32 -12.48 5.06
C GLN A 643 -15.65 -12.65 4.35
N PHE A 644 -15.80 -12.06 3.17
CA PHE A 644 -17.07 -11.99 2.46
C PHE A 644 -18.21 -11.51 3.37
N GLY A 645 -17.91 -10.43 4.12
CA GLY A 645 -18.79 -9.88 5.15
C GLY A 645 -19.84 -8.90 4.62
N GLY A 646 -20.80 -8.57 5.47
CA GLY A 646 -21.82 -7.56 5.19
C GLY A 646 -21.41 -6.17 5.62
N GLN A 647 -22.21 -5.19 5.24
CA GLN A 647 -22.08 -3.80 5.68
C GLN A 647 -22.58 -3.66 7.11
N ARG A 648 -21.95 -2.78 7.89
CA ARG A 648 -22.40 -2.45 9.23
C ARG A 648 -23.50 -1.40 9.17
N PHE A 649 -24.68 -1.75 9.66
CA PHE A 649 -25.77 -0.81 9.90
C PHE A 649 -25.70 -0.35 11.35
N GLY A 650 -25.08 0.80 11.59
CA GLY A 650 -24.82 1.31 12.93
C GLY A 650 -26.04 1.90 13.62
N GLU A 651 -25.86 2.32 14.86
CA GLU A 651 -26.91 2.93 15.68
C GLU A 651 -27.47 4.22 15.06
N MET A 652 -26.60 5.05 14.47
CA MET A 652 -27.01 6.30 13.81
C MET A 652 -27.88 6.05 12.57
N GLU A 653 -27.57 5.00 11.79
CA GLU A 653 -28.34 4.61 10.62
C GLU A 653 -29.74 4.08 11.01
N VAL A 654 -29.83 3.41 12.16
CA VAL A 654 -31.12 3.00 12.75
C VAL A 654 -31.96 4.24 13.09
N TRP A 655 -31.39 5.26 13.71
CA TRP A 655 -32.07 6.51 14.00
C TRP A 655 -32.56 7.23 12.74
N ALA A 656 -31.80 7.16 11.66
CA ALA A 656 -32.21 7.72 10.37
C ALA A 656 -33.47 7.04 9.83
N LEU A 657 -33.56 5.70 9.89
CA LEU A 657 -34.76 4.96 9.48
C LEU A 657 -35.96 5.23 10.40
N GLU A 658 -35.73 5.38 11.70
CA GLU A 658 -36.76 5.78 12.65
C GLU A 658 -37.33 7.17 12.31
N ALA A 659 -36.42 8.12 11.97
CA ALA A 659 -36.83 9.46 11.56
C ALA A 659 -37.69 9.49 10.28
N TYR A 660 -37.40 8.59 9.34
CA TYR A 660 -38.23 8.43 8.14
C TYR A 660 -39.51 7.64 8.38
N GLY A 661 -39.71 7.01 9.54
CA GLY A 661 -40.86 6.14 9.83
C GLY A 661 -40.85 4.83 9.03
N ALA A 662 -39.69 4.39 8.54
CA ALA A 662 -39.52 3.18 7.73
C ALA A 662 -39.42 1.93 8.62
N ALA A 663 -40.51 1.59 9.31
CA ALA A 663 -40.54 0.47 10.28
C ALA A 663 -40.29 -0.90 9.63
N TYR A 664 -40.92 -1.17 8.48
CA TYR A 664 -40.74 -2.44 7.80
C TYR A 664 -39.34 -2.66 7.27
N THR A 665 -38.70 -1.62 6.73
CA THR A 665 -37.31 -1.67 6.29
C THR A 665 -36.36 -1.93 7.47
N LEU A 666 -36.59 -1.29 8.61
CA LEU A 666 -35.81 -1.49 9.82
C LEU A 666 -35.98 -2.93 10.34
N GLN A 667 -37.19 -3.45 10.37
CA GLN A 667 -37.48 -4.83 10.78
C GLN A 667 -36.75 -5.83 9.87
N GLU A 668 -36.80 -5.64 8.56
CA GLU A 668 -36.11 -6.49 7.59
C GLU A 668 -34.59 -6.49 7.81
N ILE A 669 -33.99 -5.31 8.01
CA ILE A 669 -32.54 -5.18 8.26
C ILE A 669 -32.13 -5.88 9.57
N LEU A 670 -32.93 -5.77 10.63
CA LEU A 670 -32.63 -6.35 11.93
C LEU A 670 -32.86 -7.87 12.00
N THR A 671 -33.72 -8.44 11.17
CA THR A 671 -34.14 -9.86 11.22
C THR A 671 -33.58 -10.66 10.05
N VAL A 672 -34.26 -10.64 8.92
CA VAL A 672 -34.02 -11.51 7.75
C VAL A 672 -32.63 -11.25 7.13
N LYS A 673 -32.13 -10.03 7.15
CA LYS A 673 -30.82 -9.65 6.63
C LYS A 673 -29.69 -9.81 7.64
N SER A 674 -29.98 -10.11 8.90
CA SER A 674 -29.00 -10.17 9.98
C SER A 674 -29.00 -11.53 10.68
N ASP A 675 -29.71 -11.68 11.78
CA ASP A 675 -29.54 -12.77 12.74
C ASP A 675 -30.75 -13.71 12.92
N ASP A 676 -31.82 -13.53 12.14
CA ASP A 676 -32.91 -14.49 12.11
C ASP A 676 -32.57 -15.69 11.21
N VAL A 677 -32.07 -16.77 11.80
CA VAL A 677 -31.55 -17.95 11.09
C VAL A 677 -32.66 -18.61 10.25
N VAL A 678 -33.83 -18.83 10.84
CA VAL A 678 -34.98 -19.49 10.17
C VAL A 678 -35.57 -18.58 9.08
N GLY A 679 -35.72 -17.29 9.41
CA GLY A 679 -36.22 -16.29 8.47
C GLY A 679 -35.34 -16.12 7.23
N ARG A 680 -34.03 -16.18 7.38
CA ARG A 680 -33.07 -16.12 6.25
C ARG A 680 -33.28 -17.25 5.25
N VAL A 681 -33.35 -18.48 5.73
CA VAL A 681 -33.53 -19.67 4.89
C VAL A 681 -34.89 -19.62 4.16
N LYS A 682 -35.98 -19.34 4.88
CA LYS A 682 -37.30 -19.25 4.29
C LYS A 682 -37.43 -18.10 3.27
N THR A 683 -36.77 -16.97 3.56
CA THR A 683 -36.75 -15.82 2.63
C THR A 683 -36.02 -16.16 1.35
N TYR A 684 -34.84 -16.79 1.46
CA TYR A 684 -34.07 -17.23 0.31
C TYR A 684 -34.87 -18.25 -0.55
N GLU A 685 -35.50 -19.23 0.09
CA GLU A 685 -36.35 -20.21 -0.58
C GLU A 685 -37.52 -19.56 -1.30
N ALA A 686 -38.19 -18.60 -0.66
CA ALA A 686 -39.30 -17.85 -1.26
C ALA A 686 -38.84 -17.03 -2.48
N ILE A 687 -37.70 -16.39 -2.41
CA ILE A 687 -37.12 -15.63 -3.54
C ILE A 687 -36.79 -16.56 -4.72
N VAL A 688 -36.20 -17.72 -4.47
CA VAL A 688 -35.86 -18.69 -5.52
C VAL A 688 -37.13 -19.28 -6.17
N LYS A 689 -38.17 -19.55 -5.38
CA LYS A 689 -39.45 -20.07 -5.88
C LYS A 689 -40.32 -18.99 -6.53
N GLY A 690 -40.05 -17.70 -6.26
CA GLY A 690 -40.90 -16.58 -6.69
C GLY A 690 -42.15 -16.37 -5.82
N ASP A 691 -42.15 -16.92 -4.60
CA ASP A 691 -43.25 -16.79 -3.64
C ASP A 691 -43.12 -15.50 -2.81
N ASN A 692 -44.16 -15.13 -2.10
CA ASN A 692 -44.14 -14.02 -1.17
C ASN A 692 -43.21 -14.32 0.03
N VAL A 693 -42.41 -13.33 0.42
CA VAL A 693 -41.52 -13.44 1.59
C VAL A 693 -42.36 -13.62 2.87
N PRO A 694 -42.06 -14.61 3.71
CA PRO A 694 -42.79 -14.84 4.97
C PRO A 694 -42.49 -13.70 5.98
N GLU A 695 -43.34 -13.60 6.99
CA GLU A 695 -43.14 -12.64 8.08
C GLU A 695 -41.82 -12.96 8.82
N PRO A 696 -41.03 -11.92 9.19
CA PRO A 696 -39.77 -12.11 9.91
C PRO A 696 -40.01 -12.69 11.32
N GLY A 697 -39.06 -13.51 11.75
CA GLY A 697 -39.05 -14.11 13.08
C GLY A 697 -38.39 -13.22 14.16
N VAL A 698 -37.93 -13.85 15.23
CA VAL A 698 -37.26 -13.18 16.34
C VAL A 698 -35.73 -13.22 16.13
N PRO A 699 -35.02 -12.09 16.29
CA PRO A 699 -33.58 -12.04 16.18
C PRO A 699 -32.87 -12.97 17.20
N GLU A 700 -31.83 -13.68 16.78
CA GLU A 700 -31.06 -14.56 17.66
C GLU A 700 -30.35 -13.79 18.78
N SER A 701 -29.87 -12.57 18.48
CA SER A 701 -29.28 -11.68 19.48
C SER A 701 -30.25 -11.32 20.62
N PHE A 702 -31.55 -11.20 20.31
CA PHE A 702 -32.59 -10.99 21.31
C PHE A 702 -32.75 -12.22 22.22
N LYS A 703 -32.74 -13.43 21.66
CA LYS A 703 -32.76 -14.68 22.44
C LYS A 703 -31.56 -14.78 23.38
N VAL A 704 -30.35 -14.45 22.88
CA VAL A 704 -29.13 -14.42 23.70
C VAL A 704 -29.28 -13.43 24.85
N LEU A 705 -29.79 -12.21 24.59
CA LEU A 705 -30.03 -11.21 25.63
C LEU A 705 -30.97 -11.72 26.73
N ILE A 706 -32.08 -12.34 26.35
CA ILE A 706 -33.04 -12.91 27.32
C ILE A 706 -32.38 -14.02 28.16
N LYS A 707 -31.62 -14.91 27.54
CA LYS A 707 -30.87 -15.96 28.25
C LYS A 707 -29.81 -15.39 29.21
N GLU A 708 -29.13 -14.34 28.81
CA GLU A 708 -28.18 -13.62 29.69
C GLU A 708 -28.88 -12.98 30.90
N LEU A 709 -30.03 -12.33 30.70
CA LEU A 709 -30.84 -11.77 31.79
C LEU A 709 -31.34 -12.87 32.75
N GLN A 710 -31.81 -13.99 32.21
CA GLN A 710 -32.22 -15.15 33.00
C GLN A 710 -31.03 -15.73 33.80
N SER A 711 -29.82 -15.74 33.24
CA SER A 711 -28.61 -16.20 33.92
C SER A 711 -28.22 -15.33 35.11
N LEU A 712 -28.60 -14.05 35.10
CA LEU A 712 -28.45 -13.12 36.23
C LEU A 712 -29.51 -13.29 37.32
N GLY A 713 -30.42 -14.28 37.18
CA GLY A 713 -31.48 -14.58 38.15
C GLY A 713 -32.75 -13.75 37.95
N MET A 714 -32.93 -13.08 36.82
CA MET A 714 -34.15 -12.35 36.48
C MET A 714 -35.15 -13.32 35.82
N ASP A 715 -36.41 -13.28 36.21
CA ASP A 715 -37.52 -13.97 35.52
C ASP A 715 -38.03 -13.09 34.39
N VAL A 716 -37.47 -13.28 33.20
CA VAL A 716 -37.84 -12.54 32.00
C VAL A 716 -38.70 -13.42 31.12
N LYS A 717 -39.90 -12.98 30.82
CA LYS A 717 -40.90 -13.67 29.99
C LYS A 717 -41.36 -12.74 28.88
N ILE A 718 -41.59 -13.32 27.70
CA ILE A 718 -42.16 -12.61 26.55
C ILE A 718 -43.62 -12.94 26.47
N LEU A 719 -44.47 -11.92 26.47
CA LEU A 719 -45.91 -12.07 26.39
C LEU A 719 -46.43 -11.62 25.02
N SER A 720 -47.39 -12.36 24.47
CA SER A 720 -48.18 -11.94 23.31
C SER A 720 -49.10 -10.77 23.68
N GLY A 721 -49.70 -10.12 22.67
CA GLY A 721 -50.72 -9.09 22.88
C GLY A 721 -51.95 -9.59 23.69
N ASP A 722 -52.17 -10.89 23.75
CA ASP A 722 -53.21 -11.56 24.53
C ASP A 722 -52.75 -12.05 25.92
N GLU A 723 -51.56 -11.58 26.37
CA GLU A 723 -50.93 -11.94 27.66
C GLU A 723 -50.52 -13.44 27.77
N GLU A 724 -50.48 -14.17 26.67
CA GLU A 724 -49.93 -15.52 26.64
C GLU A 724 -48.44 -15.54 26.54
N GLU A 725 -47.76 -16.45 27.26
CA GLU A 725 -46.29 -16.60 27.25
C GLU A 725 -45.84 -17.22 25.91
N ILE A 726 -44.96 -16.53 25.21
CA ILE A 726 -44.32 -17.03 23.98
C ILE A 726 -43.06 -17.78 24.38
N GLU A 727 -43.08 -19.12 24.21
CA GLU A 727 -41.87 -19.93 24.33
C GLU A 727 -40.94 -19.70 23.14
N MET A 728 -39.73 -19.24 23.41
CA MET A 728 -38.66 -19.15 22.40
C MET A 728 -38.06 -20.54 22.22
N ARG A 729 -38.41 -21.22 21.15
CA ARG A 729 -37.83 -22.52 20.80
C ARG A 729 -36.39 -22.37 20.38
N ASP A 730 -35.53 -23.28 20.86
CA ASP A 730 -34.16 -23.39 20.43
C ASP A 730 -34.07 -24.12 19.09
N LEU A 731 -33.01 -23.88 18.29
CA LEU A 731 -32.82 -24.49 16.97
C LEU A 731 -32.81 -26.03 17.01
N GLU A 732 -32.42 -26.62 18.14
CA GLU A 732 -32.37 -28.06 18.35
C GLU A 732 -33.78 -28.67 18.48
N ASP A 733 -34.73 -27.94 19.06
CA ASP A 733 -36.12 -28.41 19.20
C ASP A 733 -36.86 -28.46 17.85
N ASP A 734 -36.49 -27.59 16.89
CA ASP A 734 -37.07 -27.61 15.54
C ASP A 734 -36.58 -28.81 14.70
N GLU A 735 -35.37 -29.33 14.96
CA GLU A 735 -34.87 -30.56 14.30
C GLU A 735 -35.52 -31.82 14.86
N GLU A 736 -35.81 -31.86 16.16
CA GLU A 736 -36.53 -33.01 16.76
C GLU A 736 -38.01 -33.07 16.35
N THR A 737 -38.65 -31.92 16.21
CA THR A 737 -40.05 -31.84 15.73
C THR A 737 -40.16 -32.21 14.25
N LYS A 738 -39.21 -31.85 13.42
CA LYS A 738 -39.12 -32.26 11.99
C LYS A 738 -38.85 -33.77 11.85
N LYS A 739 -38.10 -34.39 12.77
CA LYS A 739 -37.94 -35.84 12.82
C LYS A 739 -39.20 -36.56 13.26
N ALA A 740 -40.03 -35.93 14.10
CA ALA A 740 -41.30 -36.50 14.58
C ALA A 740 -42.43 -36.43 13.55
N ASP A 741 -42.46 -35.40 12.72
CA ASP A 741 -43.53 -35.19 11.72
C ASP A 741 -43.26 -35.86 10.36
N GLY A 742 -42.17 -36.62 10.20
CA GLY A 742 -41.91 -37.40 8.99
C GLY A 742 -41.65 -36.59 7.72
N LEU A 743 -41.48 -35.27 7.80
CA LEU A 743 -40.99 -34.45 6.72
C LEU A 743 -39.45 -34.34 6.82
N ALA A 744 -38.77 -35.35 6.31
CA ALA A 744 -37.37 -35.24 5.99
C ALA A 744 -37.19 -34.24 4.84
N LEU A 745 -36.92 -33.00 5.18
CA LEU A 745 -36.26 -32.11 4.23
C LEU A 745 -34.87 -32.72 4.01
N SER A 746 -34.62 -33.09 2.76
CA SER A 746 -33.31 -33.52 2.28
C SER A 746 -32.22 -32.54 2.77
N ASN A 747 -31.17 -33.13 3.25
CA ASN A 747 -29.99 -32.49 3.80
C ASN A 747 -29.55 -31.24 3.07
N ASP A 748 -28.86 -30.36 3.82
CA ASP A 748 -28.12 -29.15 3.45
C ASP A 748 -27.15 -29.28 2.24
N GLU A 749 -27.19 -30.38 1.49
CA GLU A 749 -26.37 -30.61 0.31
C GLU A 749 -26.90 -29.86 -0.95
N ASP A 750 -28.20 -29.54 -1.00
CA ASP A 750 -28.80 -28.83 -2.17
C ASP A 750 -28.67 -27.30 -2.12
N ALA A 751 -28.30 -26.73 -0.97
CA ALA A 751 -28.15 -25.28 -0.82
C ALA A 751 -26.75 -24.76 -1.21
N ALA A 752 -25.78 -25.65 -1.31
CA ALA A 752 -24.41 -25.30 -1.71
C ALA A 752 -24.14 -25.37 -3.23
N ASP A 753 -25.04 -26.04 -3.97
CA ASP A 753 -24.90 -26.28 -5.42
C ASP A 753 -25.64 -25.29 -6.33
N LEU A 754 -26.32 -24.30 -5.77
CA LEU A 754 -26.90 -23.22 -6.59
C LEU A 754 -25.80 -22.18 -6.87
N ALA A 755 -25.07 -22.43 -7.95
CA ALA A 755 -24.24 -21.42 -8.60
C ALA A 755 -25.05 -20.13 -8.85
N PRO A 756 -24.46 -18.96 -8.75
CA PRO A 756 -25.15 -17.72 -9.05
C PRO A 756 -25.71 -17.79 -10.47
N VAL A 757 -27.02 -17.71 -10.59
CA VAL A 757 -27.70 -17.55 -11.88
C VAL A 757 -27.24 -16.22 -12.45
N ASP A 758 -26.58 -16.26 -13.60
CA ASP A 758 -26.22 -15.11 -14.41
C ASP A 758 -27.48 -14.27 -14.72
N LEU A 759 -27.74 -13.26 -13.93
CA LEU A 759 -28.83 -12.29 -14.12
C LEU A 759 -28.57 -11.29 -15.27
N GLU A 760 -27.47 -11.45 -16.03
CA GLU A 760 -27.14 -10.53 -17.12
C GLU A 760 -27.51 -11.00 -18.53
N ARG A 761 -28.16 -12.17 -18.72
CA ARG A 761 -28.47 -12.65 -20.07
C ARG A 761 -29.87 -12.39 -20.64
N ASP A 762 -30.81 -11.92 -19.82
CA ASP A 762 -32.20 -11.75 -20.30
C ASP A 762 -32.72 -10.30 -20.42
N ALA A 763 -31.85 -9.29 -20.29
CA ALA A 763 -32.22 -7.88 -20.40
C ALA A 763 -32.03 -7.24 -21.79
N VAL A 764 -31.55 -7.97 -22.79
CA VAL A 764 -31.34 -7.44 -24.14
C VAL A 764 -32.04 -8.31 -25.18
N THR A 765 -33.35 -8.41 -25.13
CA THR A 765 -34.20 -8.64 -26.31
C THR A 765 -35.67 -8.35 -25.97
N LYS A 766 -36.03 -7.08 -25.94
CA LYS A 766 -37.33 -6.57 -26.40
C LYS A 766 -37.29 -5.03 -26.41
N GLU A 767 -37.26 -4.50 -27.65
CA GLU A 767 -37.42 -3.13 -28.14
C GLU A 767 -36.28 -2.15 -27.80
#